data_02c5e175fcb0ed5310578d69d1543f05
#
_entry.id   02c5e175fcb0ed5310578d69d1543f05
#
_cell.length_a   1.000
_cell.length_b   1.000
_cell.length_c   1.000
_cell.angle_alpha   90.00
_cell.angle_beta   90.00
_cell.angle_gamma   90.00
#
_symmetry.space_group_name_H-M   'P 1'
#
loop_
_entity.id
_entity.type
_entity.pdbx_description
1 polymer ?
#
loop_
_entity_poly.entity_id
_entity_poly.type
_entity_poly.pdbx_seq_one_letter_code
_entity_poly.pdbx_strand_id
1 'polypeptide(L)'
;MAKSNSVDQDSAKDSEGEMIFAGESSCALPREGNGEARQGSSGSTLHARKRSRSFDDERNQATGTSHWVGVSKKTPQHCLPWSCTKAREARQEAEGSLSWLSAEPEESSQEVKDEGPDPIPDSYYGLFGTLPCQEPQSHICSLPSEVLRHIFAFLPVEDLYWNLCLVCHLWREIINDPLFIPWKKLYHRYLMNEEQAVSKVDGILLSYGIEKESDLCVLNLIRYAATTKCSPSVDPGRALWSLRDHLLLPEAEACVRQQLPDLYVAAAGVNVWALVAAIVLLSSSVNDIQQLLFCLRRPSSTVTMPDITETLYCIAVLLYAMREKGINISNRIHYNIFYCLYLQENSCTRATEVKEETSVWPGTGKTSTLVKYAEKWSGSRFLYVTFNKSIAKQAERVFPSNVTCKTFHSMAYAHVGRKYQSKKKLNLFKLTPFMVNSVLAEGKGGFIRAKLVCKTLENFFASADDELTIDHVPIWCKDNQGQRVMVEQSEKLNSVLEASRLWDNMRKLGECKEEAYQMTHDGYLKLWQLSKPLLASFDAIFVDEAQDCTPAIMNIVLSQPCGKIFVGDPHQQIYTFRGAVNALFTVPHTHVFYLTQIYRTIEKISFRFGVEIAYVGATILDVCKRVRKKTLVGGNHQSDIRGDTKGQVALLSRTNANVFDEAVRVTDGEVPARIHLIGGIKSFGLDRIIDIWILLQPEEEQKKRNLVIKDRFIKRWVHKEGFSGLKRYVTAAEDKELEAKIAVVEKYNIRIPELVERIGKCHIEDVDFAEYILGTVHKAKGLEFDTVHVLDDFVKVPCARHNLAQLPHFRVESFSEDEWNLLYVAVTRAKKRLIITRSLENILTLAGEYFLQAELTSNVLKTGVVHCCVGQCNNTIPVDTVLTLKKLPITYSNRKENKGGYLCHSCAEQRIGPLTFLTASPEQVHSMERTVENLVLPRNEALLFLVF
;
A
#
# COMPACT_ATOMS: atom_id res chain seq x y z
N MET A 1 70.11 6.71 8.34
CA MET A 1 70.65 5.97 7.21
C MET A 1 69.50 5.51 6.39
N ALA A 2 69.02 6.28 5.42
CA ALA A 2 69.49 6.33 4.02
C ALA A 2 69.23 5.00 3.32
N LYS A 3 68.34 4.95 2.42
CA LYS A 3 68.19 5.18 0.98
C LYS A 3 66.82 4.67 0.54
N SER A 4 65.89 5.40 -0.01
CA SER A 4 65.74 5.96 -1.40
C SER A 4 65.64 4.86 -2.49
N ASN A 5 64.56 4.86 -3.16
CA ASN A 5 64.28 5.02 -4.61
C ASN A 5 62.83 4.58 -4.86
N SER A 6 61.95 5.42 -5.28
CA SER A 6 61.66 6.11 -6.55
C SER A 6 60.97 5.24 -7.63
N VAL A 7 59.79 5.81 -8.07
CA VAL A 7 59.22 5.75 -9.43
C VAL A 7 58.50 4.43 -9.78
N ASP A 8 57.19 4.39 -10.08
CA ASP A 8 56.55 4.98 -11.23
C ASP A 8 55.00 5.16 -11.04
N GLN A 9 54.55 6.20 -11.67
CA GLN A 9 53.15 6.51 -11.91
C GLN A 9 52.57 5.56 -12.97
N ASP A 10 51.37 5.05 -12.71
CA ASP A 10 50.50 4.80 -13.81
C ASP A 10 49.04 5.13 -13.39
N SER A 11 48.49 6.08 -14.13
CA SER A 11 47.17 6.62 -14.07
C SER A 11 46.20 5.67 -14.75
N ALA A 12 45.28 5.04 -13.99
CA ALA A 12 44.10 4.41 -14.55
C ALA A 12 42.90 5.34 -14.35
N LYS A 13 42.46 5.91 -15.44
CA LYS A 13 41.19 6.60 -15.57
C LYS A 13 40.04 5.58 -15.50
N ASP A 14 39.23 5.64 -14.47
CA ASP A 14 37.91 5.02 -14.46
C ASP A 14 36.97 5.87 -15.30
N SER A 15 36.65 5.38 -16.49
CA SER A 15 35.59 5.90 -17.34
C SER A 15 34.26 5.24 -16.96
N GLU A 16 33.36 6.00 -16.40
CA GLU A 16 31.97 5.65 -16.29
C GLU A 16 31.34 5.62 -17.70
N GLY A 17 31.03 4.41 -18.19
CA GLY A 17 30.31 4.19 -19.44
C GLY A 17 28.81 4.16 -19.23
N GLU A 18 28.14 5.24 -19.49
CA GLU A 18 26.72 5.21 -19.84
C GLU A 18 26.54 4.62 -21.25
N MET A 19 25.91 3.46 -21.35
CA MET A 19 25.55 2.88 -22.64
C MET A 19 24.30 3.57 -23.21
N ILE A 20 24.56 4.50 -24.13
CA ILE A 20 23.56 5.00 -25.07
C ILE A 20 23.57 4.06 -26.26
N PHE A 21 22.49 3.31 -26.50
CA PHE A 21 22.29 2.60 -27.75
C PHE A 21 21.73 3.56 -28.80
N ALA A 22 22.62 4.06 -29.66
CA ALA A 22 22.28 4.51 -30.99
C ALA A 22 22.88 3.48 -31.95
N GLY A 23 22.04 2.85 -32.74
CA GLY A 23 22.44 1.87 -33.76
C GLY A 23 21.59 2.08 -34.99
N GLU A 24 21.99 3.01 -35.85
CA GLU A 24 21.68 2.98 -37.25
C GLU A 24 22.43 1.84 -37.92
N SER A 25 21.74 1.02 -38.68
CA SER A 25 22.38 0.34 -39.79
C SER A 25 21.35 -0.02 -40.86
N SER A 26 21.49 0.70 -41.94
CA SER A 26 20.93 0.44 -43.27
C SER A 26 21.41 -0.88 -43.83
N CYS A 27 20.51 -1.62 -44.49
CA CYS A 27 20.82 -2.39 -45.70
C CYS A 27 19.55 -2.75 -46.48
N ALA A 28 19.36 -2.09 -47.53
CA ALA A 28 19.16 -2.53 -48.95
C ALA A 28 18.15 -3.65 -49.23
N LEU A 29 17.10 -3.25 -49.90
CA LEU A 29 16.23 -4.07 -50.77
C LEU A 29 17.00 -4.57 -52.03
N PRO A 30 16.52 -5.63 -52.65
CA PRO A 30 16.30 -5.53 -54.07
C PRO A 30 14.84 -5.81 -54.47
N ARG A 31 14.44 -5.09 -55.48
CA ARG A 31 13.19 -5.17 -56.24
C ARG A 31 13.24 -6.35 -57.26
N GLU A 32 12.02 -6.65 -57.70
CA GLU A 32 11.55 -7.11 -58.99
C GLU A 32 11.01 -8.53 -59.07
N GLY A 33 9.80 -8.57 -59.57
CA GLY A 33 9.32 -9.45 -60.60
C GLY A 33 7.82 -9.72 -60.64
N ASN A 34 7.18 -9.08 -61.61
CA ASN A 34 5.80 -9.23 -62.10
C ASN A 34 5.37 -10.66 -62.41
N GLY A 35 4.08 -10.95 -62.26
CA GLY A 35 3.49 -12.09 -62.90
C GLY A 35 2.01 -12.34 -62.59
N GLU A 36 1.21 -12.05 -63.62
CA GLU A 36 -0.27 -12.08 -63.69
C GLU A 36 -0.95 -13.40 -63.44
N ALA A 37 -2.14 -13.29 -62.88
CA ALA A 37 -3.45 -13.79 -63.34
C ALA A 37 -3.83 -15.27 -63.31
N ARG A 38 -5.05 -15.44 -62.87
CA ARG A 38 -6.20 -16.26 -63.24
C ARG A 38 -6.67 -17.40 -62.32
N GLN A 39 -7.86 -17.09 -61.81
CA GLN A 39 -9.11 -17.88 -61.87
C GLN A 39 -9.15 -19.35 -61.43
N GLY A 40 -10.13 -19.59 -60.51
CA GLY A 40 -10.84 -20.86 -60.41
C GLY A 40 -11.37 -21.15 -58.97
N SER A 41 -12.48 -20.69 -58.63
CA SER A 41 -13.82 -21.17 -58.32
C SER A 41 -13.95 -22.37 -57.37
N SER A 42 -14.98 -22.20 -56.53
CA SER A 42 -15.81 -23.15 -55.75
C SER A 42 -15.22 -23.51 -54.36
N GLY A 43 -15.83 -23.22 -53.27
CA GLY A 43 -17.23 -23.25 -52.89
C GLY A 43 -17.36 -24.15 -51.66
N SER A 44 -17.63 -23.59 -50.49
CA SER A 44 -18.63 -24.10 -49.57
C SER A 44 -18.58 -23.36 -48.24
N THR A 45 -19.66 -22.79 -47.96
CA THR A 45 -20.18 -22.15 -46.76
C THR A 45 -20.14 -23.04 -45.49
N LEU A 46 -19.82 -22.43 -44.37
CA LEU A 46 -20.49 -22.73 -43.11
C LEU A 46 -20.42 -21.54 -42.15
N HIS A 47 -21.58 -21.20 -41.65
CA HIS A 47 -21.95 -20.05 -40.87
C HIS A 47 -21.33 -20.00 -39.46
N ALA A 48 -20.89 -18.80 -39.10
CA ALA A 48 -20.77 -18.39 -37.68
C ALA A 48 -21.70 -17.20 -37.43
N ARG A 49 -22.72 -17.42 -36.62
CA ARG A 49 -23.67 -16.42 -36.18
C ARG A 49 -23.08 -15.56 -35.05
N LYS A 50 -22.87 -14.29 -35.34
CA LYS A 50 -22.83 -13.22 -34.32
C LYS A 50 -24.27 -12.79 -34.02
N ARG A 51 -24.63 -12.71 -32.74
CA ARG A 51 -25.82 -11.98 -32.27
C ARG A 51 -25.37 -10.68 -31.61
N SER A 52 -25.59 -9.60 -32.33
CA SER A 52 -25.74 -8.25 -31.78
C SER A 52 -27.24 -8.01 -31.50
N ARG A 53 -27.58 -7.43 -30.38
CA ARG A 53 -28.91 -6.87 -30.11
C ARG A 53 -28.77 -5.37 -29.97
N SER A 54 -29.32 -4.67 -30.94
CA SER A 54 -29.74 -3.27 -30.89
C SER A 54 -31.13 -3.18 -30.27
N PHE A 55 -31.35 -2.16 -29.45
CA PHE A 55 -32.65 -1.71 -29.00
C PHE A 55 -33.08 -0.54 -29.90
N ASP A 56 -34.27 -0.67 -30.46
CA ASP A 56 -35.06 0.44 -31.01
C ASP A 56 -36.39 0.58 -30.31
N ASP A 57 -36.79 1.83 -30.13
CA ASP A 57 -38.05 2.34 -29.59
C ASP A 57 -39.28 1.87 -30.39
N GLU A 58 -40.39 1.65 -29.72
CA GLU A 58 -41.69 2.13 -30.18
C GLU A 58 -42.72 2.22 -29.06
N ARG A 59 -43.40 3.39 -29.03
CA ARG A 59 -44.60 3.72 -28.25
C ARG A 59 -45.80 2.88 -28.70
N ASN A 60 -46.66 2.44 -27.76
CA ASN A 60 -48.08 2.68 -27.90
C ASN A 60 -48.86 2.43 -26.59
N GLN A 61 -49.91 3.23 -26.42
CA GLN A 61 -50.88 3.26 -25.35
C GLN A 61 -51.84 2.07 -25.40
N ALA A 62 -52.24 1.55 -24.25
CA ALA A 62 -53.66 1.21 -23.98
C ALA A 62 -53.86 0.76 -22.53
N THR A 63 -54.85 1.28 -21.94
CA THR A 63 -55.59 1.06 -20.72
C THR A 63 -55.89 -0.41 -20.36
N GLY A 64 -55.80 -0.75 -19.06
CA GLY A 64 -56.32 -2.01 -18.55
C GLY A 64 -56.08 -2.20 -17.06
N THR A 65 -57.09 -1.93 -16.25
CA THR A 65 -57.20 -2.20 -14.82
C THR A 65 -57.06 -3.68 -14.47
N SER A 66 -56.22 -4.07 -13.52
CA SER A 66 -56.48 -5.22 -12.66
C SER A 66 -55.53 -5.31 -11.45
N HIS A 67 -56.14 -5.41 -10.30
CA HIS A 67 -55.83 -5.93 -8.98
C HIS A 67 -54.33 -6.25 -8.64
N TRP A 68 -53.80 -5.46 -7.72
CA TRP A 68 -52.61 -5.78 -6.95
C TRP A 68 -52.97 -6.57 -5.68
N VAL A 69 -52.52 -7.81 -5.60
CA VAL A 69 -52.44 -8.56 -4.37
C VAL A 69 -51.12 -8.17 -3.72
N GLY A 70 -51.20 -7.48 -2.58
CA GLY A 70 -50.03 -7.06 -1.82
C GLY A 70 -49.31 -8.23 -1.16
N VAL A 71 -48.05 -8.39 -1.48
CA VAL A 71 -47.13 -9.15 -0.66
C VAL A 71 -46.29 -8.14 0.16
N SER A 72 -46.65 -8.08 1.44
CA SER A 72 -45.99 -7.29 2.47
C SER A 72 -44.55 -7.81 2.69
N LYS A 73 -43.55 -7.06 2.25
CA LYS A 73 -42.19 -7.23 2.73
C LYS A 73 -42.05 -6.56 4.10
N LYS A 74 -41.96 -7.36 5.16
CA LYS A 74 -41.60 -6.90 6.50
C LYS A 74 -40.16 -6.47 6.47
N THR A 75 -39.90 -5.19 6.55
CA THR A 75 -38.61 -4.59 6.97
C THR A 75 -38.49 -4.73 8.49
N PRO A 76 -37.35 -5.11 9.05
CA PRO A 76 -37.16 -5.05 10.49
C PRO A 76 -36.96 -3.59 10.91
N GLN A 77 -37.98 -3.02 11.51
CA GLN A 77 -37.89 -1.80 12.30
C GLN A 77 -37.24 -2.13 13.64
N HIS A 78 -36.01 -1.74 13.82
CA HIS A 78 -35.43 -1.46 15.13
C HIS A 78 -34.46 -0.27 15.01
N CYS A 79 -35.03 0.90 14.90
CA CYS A 79 -34.44 2.14 15.39
C CYS A 79 -35.59 2.85 16.12
N LEU A 80 -35.52 2.84 17.42
CA LEU A 80 -36.45 3.54 18.29
C LEU A 80 -36.28 5.05 18.08
N PRO A 81 -37.33 5.77 17.77
CA PRO A 81 -37.31 7.23 17.88
C PRO A 81 -37.48 7.59 19.36
N TRP A 82 -36.51 8.24 19.90
CA TRP A 82 -36.63 8.93 21.17
C TRP A 82 -37.58 10.10 20.99
N SER A 83 -38.86 9.90 21.30
CA SER A 83 -39.82 11.00 21.46
C SER A 83 -39.74 11.48 22.92
N CYS A 84 -39.38 12.76 23.09
CA CYS A 84 -39.27 13.46 24.38
C CYS A 84 -40.58 13.53 25.22
N THR A 85 -41.67 12.91 24.75
CA THR A 85 -43.00 12.98 25.43
C THR A 85 -43.23 11.88 26.44
N LYS A 86 -42.52 10.74 26.41
CA LYS A 86 -42.76 9.65 27.38
C LYS A 86 -41.96 9.76 28.68
N ALA A 87 -40.95 10.64 28.74
CA ALA A 87 -40.18 10.87 29.98
C ALA A 87 -40.93 11.78 30.99
N ARG A 88 -42.00 12.41 30.60
CA ARG A 88 -42.80 13.29 31.49
C ARG A 88 -43.92 12.54 32.22
N GLU A 89 -44.43 11.44 31.66
CA GLU A 89 -45.51 10.66 32.29
C GLU A 89 -44.98 9.64 33.33
N ALA A 90 -43.74 9.17 33.20
CA ALA A 90 -43.12 8.25 34.18
C ALA A 90 -42.61 8.94 35.48
N ARG A 91 -42.58 10.30 35.49
CA ARG A 91 -42.16 11.08 36.69
C ARG A 91 -43.36 11.47 37.59
N GLN A 92 -44.59 11.35 37.15
CA GLN A 92 -45.75 11.69 37.96
C GLN A 92 -46.35 10.51 38.72
N GLU A 93 -45.91 9.28 38.48
CA GLU A 93 -46.36 8.11 39.25
C GLU A 93 -45.42 7.66 40.39
N ALA A 94 -44.24 8.31 40.54
CA ALA A 94 -43.26 7.96 41.58
C ALA A 94 -43.24 8.90 42.83
N GLU A 95 -44.07 9.92 42.87
CA GLU A 95 -44.10 10.87 44.02
C GLU A 95 -45.21 10.61 45.07
N GLY A 96 -45.86 9.45 45.00
CA GLY A 96 -46.96 9.14 45.90
C GLY A 96 -46.71 7.90 46.75
N SER A 97 -45.74 7.85 47.66
CA SER A 97 -45.76 7.07 48.89
C SER A 97 -44.39 6.93 49.52
N LEU A 98 -44.04 7.81 50.43
CA LEU A 98 -43.07 7.59 51.45
C LEU A 98 -43.41 8.38 52.72
N SER A 99 -44.00 7.73 53.67
CA SER A 99 -43.91 8.15 55.08
C SER A 99 -43.77 6.92 55.99
N TRP A 100 -42.88 7.12 56.98
CA TRP A 100 -42.71 6.32 58.20
C TRP A 100 -41.78 5.07 58.06
N LEU A 101 -40.74 4.83 58.79
CA LEU A 101 -40.35 4.97 60.20
C LEU A 101 -38.84 4.72 60.34
N SER A 102 -38.27 5.31 61.32
CA SER A 102 -36.98 5.18 61.93
C SER A 102 -36.70 3.83 62.59
N ALA A 103 -35.42 3.37 62.55
CA ALA A 103 -34.59 2.89 63.63
C ALA A 103 -33.36 2.14 63.14
N GLU A 104 -32.21 2.56 63.61
CA GLU A 104 -30.94 1.82 63.61
C GLU A 104 -30.87 0.87 64.82
N PRO A 105 -29.81 0.05 65.06
CA PRO A 105 -28.72 -0.49 64.22
C PRO A 105 -28.50 -2.01 64.40
N GLU A 106 -27.57 -2.61 63.64
CA GLU A 106 -26.49 -3.52 64.06
C GLU A 106 -26.12 -4.61 63.04
N GLU A 107 -24.84 -4.59 62.75
CA GLU A 107 -23.87 -5.67 62.43
C GLU A 107 -23.98 -6.58 61.20
N SER A 108 -22.96 -6.38 60.39
CA SER A 108 -22.06 -7.33 59.75
C SER A 108 -22.63 -8.44 58.84
N SER A 109 -22.54 -8.23 57.56
CA SER A 109 -22.05 -9.23 56.60
C SER A 109 -21.52 -8.50 55.33
N GLN A 110 -20.27 -8.69 55.06
CA GLN A 110 -19.64 -8.20 53.84
C GLN A 110 -20.24 -8.96 52.64
N GLU A 111 -21.24 -8.38 51.98
CA GLU A 111 -21.59 -8.71 50.60
C GLU A 111 -20.64 -7.97 49.68
N VAL A 112 -19.79 -8.71 49.01
CA VAL A 112 -19.01 -8.23 47.86
C VAL A 112 -20.01 -7.77 46.82
N LYS A 113 -20.22 -6.46 46.70
CA LYS A 113 -20.92 -5.87 45.56
C LYS A 113 -20.09 -6.16 44.33
N ASP A 114 -20.63 -6.96 43.44
CA ASP A 114 -20.16 -7.16 42.09
C ASP A 114 -20.33 -5.79 41.38
N GLU A 115 -19.31 -4.94 41.50
CA GLU A 115 -19.26 -3.72 40.73
C GLU A 115 -19.01 -4.13 39.26
N GLY A 116 -20.09 -4.15 38.47
CA GLY A 116 -19.99 -4.25 37.05
C GLY A 116 -19.00 -3.19 36.54
N PRO A 117 -18.28 -3.46 35.42
CA PRO A 117 -17.28 -2.53 34.91
C PRO A 117 -17.89 -1.15 34.70
N ASP A 118 -17.22 -0.13 35.22
CA ASP A 118 -17.61 1.27 35.06
C ASP A 118 -17.99 1.57 33.61
N PRO A 119 -19.13 2.23 33.35
CA PRO A 119 -19.49 2.60 31.98
C PRO A 119 -18.37 3.46 31.38
N ILE A 120 -17.95 3.11 30.17
CA ILE A 120 -16.90 3.84 29.46
C ILE A 120 -17.35 5.29 29.36
N PRO A 121 -16.55 6.27 29.81
CA PRO A 121 -16.93 7.68 29.76
C PRO A 121 -17.31 8.14 28.35
N ASP A 122 -18.30 8.99 28.22
CA ASP A 122 -18.79 9.52 26.93
C ASP A 122 -17.70 10.18 26.08
N SER A 123 -16.60 10.64 26.71
CA SER A 123 -15.40 11.12 26.04
C SER A 123 -14.73 10.06 25.14
N TYR A 124 -14.92 8.77 25.40
CA TYR A 124 -14.46 7.67 24.55
C TYR A 124 -15.28 7.51 23.25
N TYR A 125 -16.49 8.05 23.23
CA TYR A 125 -17.34 8.05 22.05
C TYR A 125 -17.25 9.35 21.25
N GLY A 126 -16.29 10.23 21.59
CA GLY A 126 -16.17 11.57 20.97
C GLY A 126 -17.23 12.56 21.46
N LEU A 127 -18.00 12.20 22.44
CA LEU A 127 -18.89 13.12 23.15
C LEU A 127 -18.06 13.92 24.16
N PHE A 128 -18.24 15.23 24.19
CA PHE A 128 -17.61 16.07 25.21
C PHE A 128 -18.04 15.54 26.59
N GLY A 129 -17.07 15.08 27.37
CA GLY A 129 -17.33 14.55 28.71
C GLY A 129 -18.08 15.57 29.55
N THR A 130 -19.32 15.30 29.83
CA THR A 130 -20.03 15.98 30.89
C THR A 130 -19.54 15.40 32.20
N LEU A 131 -19.15 16.25 33.13
CA LEU A 131 -18.92 15.83 34.52
C LEU A 131 -20.13 15.03 35.01
N PRO A 132 -19.94 13.88 35.68
CA PRO A 132 -21.02 12.92 35.97
C PRO A 132 -22.21 13.43 36.78
N CYS A 133 -22.23 14.69 37.15
CA CYS A 133 -23.22 15.24 38.09
C CYS A 133 -23.94 16.52 37.59
N GLN A 134 -23.79 16.92 36.34
CA GLN A 134 -24.53 18.08 35.83
C GLN A 134 -25.37 17.66 34.60
N GLU A 135 -26.68 17.80 34.73
CA GLU A 135 -27.55 17.73 33.54
C GLU A 135 -27.06 18.76 32.52
N PRO A 136 -26.99 18.37 31.23
CA PRO A 136 -26.53 19.28 30.18
C PRO A 136 -27.48 20.50 30.17
N GLN A 137 -26.94 21.68 30.41
CA GLN A 137 -27.72 22.93 30.47
C GLN A 137 -28.24 23.34 29.07
N SER A 138 -27.73 22.74 27.99
CA SER A 138 -28.18 23.00 26.61
C SER A 138 -27.98 21.79 25.70
N HIS A 139 -28.92 21.59 24.78
CA HIS A 139 -28.83 20.60 23.74
C HIS A 139 -28.09 21.15 22.51
N ILE A 140 -27.39 20.29 21.74
CA ILE A 140 -26.73 20.67 20.50
C ILE A 140 -27.71 21.32 19.48
N CYS A 141 -28.99 20.94 19.54
CA CYS A 141 -30.05 21.54 18.69
C CYS A 141 -30.41 22.98 19.11
N SER A 142 -30.00 23.44 20.27
CA SER A 142 -30.21 24.82 20.73
C SER A 142 -29.03 25.76 20.33
N LEU A 143 -27.99 25.23 19.72
CA LEU A 143 -26.89 26.03 19.24
C LEU A 143 -27.29 26.85 18.01
N PRO A 144 -26.82 28.11 17.88
CA PRO A 144 -27.01 28.89 16.69
C PRO A 144 -26.48 28.20 15.43
N SER A 145 -27.09 28.49 14.26
CA SER A 145 -26.74 27.88 12.99
C SER A 145 -25.27 28.10 12.62
N GLU A 146 -24.69 29.24 13.02
CA GLU A 146 -23.30 29.62 12.80
C GLU A 146 -22.36 28.70 13.57
N VAL A 147 -22.70 28.35 14.81
CA VAL A 147 -21.91 27.43 15.64
C VAL A 147 -22.01 26.00 15.08
N LEU A 148 -23.22 25.58 14.66
CA LEU A 148 -23.40 24.28 14.02
C LEU A 148 -22.60 24.19 12.71
N ARG A 149 -22.61 25.21 11.86
CA ARG A 149 -21.79 25.31 10.65
C ARG A 149 -20.30 25.17 10.99
N HIS A 150 -19.87 25.85 12.04
CA HIS A 150 -18.48 25.78 12.46
C HIS A 150 -18.09 24.35 12.90
N ILE A 151 -18.93 23.70 13.69
CA ILE A 151 -18.73 22.31 14.12
C ILE A 151 -18.72 21.35 12.92
N PHE A 152 -19.69 21.47 12.02
CA PHE A 152 -19.82 20.59 10.85
C PHE A 152 -18.69 20.76 9.84
N ALA A 153 -18.08 21.93 9.75
CA ALA A 153 -16.93 22.17 8.87
C ALA A 153 -15.73 21.28 9.21
N PHE A 154 -15.61 20.82 10.45
CA PHE A 154 -14.51 19.92 10.87
C PHE A 154 -14.77 18.42 10.61
N LEU A 155 -16.01 18.05 10.29
CA LEU A 155 -16.37 16.65 10.12
C LEU A 155 -16.11 16.16 8.69
N PRO A 156 -15.81 14.87 8.48
CA PRO A 156 -15.70 14.29 7.14
C PRO A 156 -16.98 14.47 6.33
N VAL A 157 -16.85 14.67 5.01
CA VAL A 157 -17.99 14.90 4.12
C VAL A 157 -18.93 13.70 4.08
N GLU A 158 -18.39 12.50 4.17
CA GLU A 158 -19.17 11.26 4.25
C GLU A 158 -20.11 11.28 5.45
N ASP A 159 -19.63 11.66 6.63
CA ASP A 159 -20.42 11.75 7.84
C ASP A 159 -21.51 12.83 7.72
N LEU A 160 -21.19 13.94 7.07
CA LEU A 160 -22.19 14.99 6.82
C LEU A 160 -23.34 14.46 5.99
N TYR A 161 -23.07 13.76 4.88
CA TYR A 161 -24.09 13.28 3.96
C TYR A 161 -24.84 12.03 4.43
N TRP A 162 -24.13 11.07 5.04
CA TRP A 162 -24.71 9.78 5.37
C TRP A 162 -25.30 9.70 6.77
N ASN A 163 -24.80 10.53 7.68
CA ASN A 163 -25.20 10.49 9.08
C ASN A 163 -25.92 11.76 9.51
N LEU A 164 -25.26 12.92 9.41
CA LEU A 164 -25.75 14.15 10.01
C LEU A 164 -26.95 14.76 9.27
N CYS A 165 -27.02 14.66 7.95
CA CYS A 165 -28.17 15.17 7.17
C CYS A 165 -29.47 14.41 7.48
N LEU A 166 -29.39 13.25 8.16
CA LEU A 166 -30.56 12.45 8.55
C LEU A 166 -31.06 12.77 9.96
N VAL A 167 -30.36 13.57 10.75
CA VAL A 167 -30.66 13.84 12.16
C VAL A 167 -31.89 14.75 12.28
N CYS A 168 -31.91 15.91 11.61
CA CYS A 168 -33.03 16.85 11.61
C CYS A 168 -33.04 17.78 10.38
N HIS A 169 -34.13 18.51 10.17
CA HIS A 169 -34.27 19.44 9.05
C HIS A 169 -33.22 20.56 9.05
N LEU A 170 -32.98 21.19 10.19
CA LEU A 170 -31.97 22.26 10.33
C LEU A 170 -30.57 21.78 9.91
N TRP A 171 -30.17 20.60 10.34
CA TRP A 171 -28.86 20.05 9.97
C TRP A 171 -28.79 19.73 8.48
N ARG A 172 -29.86 19.19 7.92
CA ARG A 172 -29.97 18.94 6.47
C ARG A 172 -29.90 20.22 5.66
N GLU A 173 -30.57 21.29 6.09
CA GLU A 173 -30.51 22.61 5.44
C GLU A 173 -29.09 23.17 5.47
N ILE A 174 -28.43 23.14 6.63
CA ILE A 174 -27.04 23.60 6.76
C ILE A 174 -26.12 22.78 5.85
N ILE A 175 -26.24 21.44 5.84
CA ILE A 175 -25.36 20.58 5.06
C ILE A 175 -25.61 20.75 3.55
N ASN A 176 -26.86 20.96 3.12
CA ASN A 176 -27.19 21.14 1.71
C ASN A 176 -27.00 22.58 1.20
N ASP A 177 -26.73 23.54 2.07
CA ASP A 177 -26.46 24.91 1.65
C ASP A 177 -25.26 24.95 0.70
N PRO A 178 -25.41 25.49 -0.54
CA PRO A 178 -24.30 25.59 -1.50
C PRO A 178 -23.11 26.42 -1.02
N LEU A 179 -23.35 27.36 -0.10
CA LEU A 179 -22.31 28.24 0.45
C LEU A 179 -21.55 27.63 1.64
N PHE A 180 -22.07 26.52 2.19
CA PHE A 180 -21.41 25.83 3.29
C PHE A 180 -20.34 24.87 2.77
N ILE A 181 -19.07 25.09 3.11
CA ILE A 181 -17.89 24.31 2.71
C ILE A 181 -17.91 23.80 1.25
N PRO A 182 -18.04 24.75 0.27
CA PRO A 182 -18.26 24.38 -1.12
C PRO A 182 -17.07 23.61 -1.74
N TRP A 183 -15.82 23.97 -1.40
CA TRP A 183 -14.63 23.31 -1.95
C TRP A 183 -14.39 21.94 -1.35
N LYS A 184 -14.61 21.78 -0.06
CA LYS A 184 -14.55 20.48 0.60
C LYS A 184 -15.53 19.49 -0.01
N LYS A 185 -16.78 19.91 -0.23
CA LYS A 185 -17.80 19.10 -0.91
C LYS A 185 -17.42 18.81 -2.37
N LEU A 186 -16.92 19.81 -3.10
CA LEU A 186 -16.52 19.65 -4.50
C LEU A 186 -15.33 18.67 -4.63
N TYR A 187 -14.34 18.75 -3.76
CA TYR A 187 -13.21 17.83 -3.72
C TYR A 187 -13.67 16.38 -3.54
N HIS A 188 -14.54 16.13 -2.55
CA HIS A 188 -15.10 14.80 -2.31
C HIS A 188 -15.89 14.27 -3.53
N ARG A 189 -16.80 15.06 -4.08
CA ARG A 189 -17.61 14.70 -5.26
C ARG A 189 -16.75 14.46 -6.51
N TYR A 190 -15.68 15.23 -6.67
CA TYR A 190 -14.72 15.05 -7.74
C TYR A 190 -13.98 13.72 -7.62
N LEU A 191 -13.50 13.38 -6.42
CA LEU A 191 -12.85 12.08 -6.16
C LEU A 191 -13.79 10.89 -6.39
N MET A 192 -15.12 11.09 -6.23
CA MET A 192 -16.12 10.07 -6.53
C MET A 192 -16.47 10.01 -8.03
N ASN A 193 -15.78 10.77 -8.89
CA ASN A 193 -16.07 10.89 -10.32
C ASN A 193 -17.51 11.32 -10.64
N GLU A 194 -18.10 12.17 -9.83
CA GLU A 194 -19.42 12.70 -10.11
C GLU A 194 -19.37 13.66 -11.29
N GLU A 195 -20.13 13.40 -12.33
CA GLU A 195 -20.08 14.11 -13.62
C GLU A 195 -20.22 15.62 -13.47
N GLN A 196 -21.12 16.11 -12.64
CA GLN A 196 -21.34 17.52 -12.37
C GLN A 196 -20.11 18.18 -11.70
N ALA A 197 -19.47 17.46 -10.78
CA ALA A 197 -18.28 17.95 -10.09
C ALA A 197 -17.07 17.99 -11.03
N VAL A 198 -16.89 16.97 -11.85
CA VAL A 198 -15.85 16.92 -12.88
C VAL A 198 -16.03 18.05 -13.87
N SER A 199 -17.24 18.21 -14.44
CA SER A 199 -17.57 19.31 -15.38
C SER A 199 -17.34 20.69 -14.78
N LYS A 200 -17.69 20.90 -13.50
CA LYS A 200 -17.43 22.17 -12.81
C LYS A 200 -15.95 22.47 -12.67
N VAL A 201 -15.15 21.49 -12.26
CA VAL A 201 -13.70 21.66 -12.10
C VAL A 201 -13.04 21.87 -13.47
N ASP A 202 -13.43 21.11 -14.48
CA ASP A 202 -12.92 21.27 -15.85
C ASP A 202 -13.25 22.67 -16.42
N GLY A 203 -14.45 23.18 -16.14
CA GLY A 203 -14.83 24.53 -16.49
C GLY A 203 -13.97 25.60 -15.82
N ILE A 204 -13.55 25.38 -14.58
CA ILE A 204 -12.61 26.28 -13.86
C ILE A 204 -11.23 26.21 -14.53
N LEU A 205 -10.70 25.02 -14.78
CA LEU A 205 -9.39 24.84 -15.41
C LEU A 205 -9.34 25.56 -16.79
N LEU A 206 -10.40 25.38 -17.59
CA LEU A 206 -10.51 26.00 -18.92
C LEU A 206 -10.58 27.53 -18.82
N SER A 207 -11.46 28.08 -17.97
CA SER A 207 -11.72 29.53 -17.90
C SER A 207 -10.53 30.34 -17.38
N TYR A 208 -9.64 29.71 -16.60
CA TYR A 208 -8.46 30.37 -16.03
C TYR A 208 -7.15 29.93 -16.70
N GLY A 209 -7.18 29.14 -17.77
CA GLY A 209 -5.98 28.73 -18.48
C GLY A 209 -5.08 27.79 -17.66
N ILE A 210 -5.69 26.91 -16.86
CA ILE A 210 -4.98 25.96 -15.99
C ILE A 210 -4.99 24.54 -16.58
N GLU A 211 -5.68 24.30 -17.69
CA GLU A 211 -5.94 22.96 -18.25
C GLU A 211 -4.78 22.35 -19.06
N LYS A 212 -3.83 23.17 -19.51
CA LYS A 212 -2.71 22.75 -20.36
C LYS A 212 -1.39 22.90 -19.63
N GLU A 213 -0.42 22.06 -19.98
CA GLU A 213 0.98 22.20 -19.55
C GLU A 213 1.60 23.42 -20.24
N SER A 214 1.02 24.58 -19.99
CA SER A 214 1.58 25.87 -20.36
C SER A 214 2.36 26.43 -19.19
N ASP A 215 3.30 27.28 -19.52
CA ASP A 215 4.22 27.87 -18.54
C ASP A 215 3.50 28.70 -17.47
N LEU A 216 2.35 29.26 -17.80
CA LEU A 216 1.56 30.08 -16.90
C LEU A 216 0.52 29.32 -16.07
N CYS A 217 0.26 28.04 -16.33
CA CYS A 217 -0.82 27.31 -15.66
C CYS A 217 -0.70 27.31 -14.12
N VAL A 218 0.52 27.27 -13.57
CA VAL A 218 0.79 27.32 -12.13
C VAL A 218 0.59 28.72 -11.57
N LEU A 219 1.02 29.77 -12.32
CA LEU A 219 0.77 31.14 -11.93
C LEU A 219 -0.72 31.51 -11.97
N ASN A 220 -1.45 30.98 -12.95
CA ASN A 220 -2.89 31.10 -13.05
C ASN A 220 -3.63 30.37 -11.90
N LEU A 221 -3.12 29.23 -11.43
CA LEU A 221 -3.63 28.58 -10.22
C LEU A 221 -3.49 29.51 -9.00
N ILE A 222 -2.35 30.18 -8.84
CA ILE A 222 -2.14 31.15 -7.75
C ILE A 222 -3.11 32.34 -7.89
N ARG A 223 -3.28 32.88 -9.10
CA ARG A 223 -4.25 33.96 -9.38
C ARG A 223 -5.67 33.53 -9.00
N TYR A 224 -6.06 32.33 -9.39
CA TYR A 224 -7.38 31.80 -9.05
C TYR A 224 -7.56 31.66 -7.54
N ALA A 225 -6.61 31.04 -6.84
CA ALA A 225 -6.64 30.91 -5.38
C ALA A 225 -6.71 32.28 -4.67
N ALA A 226 -6.04 33.29 -5.21
CA ALA A 226 -6.09 34.65 -4.71
C ALA A 226 -7.47 35.34 -4.88
N THR A 227 -8.26 34.93 -5.89
CA THR A 227 -9.62 35.43 -6.13
C THR A 227 -10.68 34.70 -5.32
N THR A 228 -10.37 33.55 -4.80
CA THR A 228 -11.28 32.72 -3.97
C THR A 228 -11.51 33.46 -2.65
N LYS A 229 -12.54 34.28 -2.59
CA LYS A 229 -12.88 35.06 -1.38
C LYS A 229 -13.40 34.14 -0.30
N CYS A 230 -12.51 33.77 0.58
CA CYS A 230 -12.92 33.21 1.88
C CYS A 230 -13.26 34.42 2.74
N SER A 231 -14.35 34.42 3.38
CA SER A 231 -14.91 35.41 4.32
C SER A 231 -14.51 36.91 4.20
N PRO A 232 -15.45 37.81 4.12
CA PRO A 232 -15.19 39.28 4.10
C PRO A 232 -14.56 39.80 5.41
N SER A 233 -14.45 39.00 6.44
CA SER A 233 -13.93 39.37 7.77
C SER A 233 -12.42 39.23 7.93
N VAL A 234 -11.68 38.74 6.93
CA VAL A 234 -10.23 38.58 7.02
C VAL A 234 -9.51 39.91 6.85
N ASP A 235 -8.79 40.33 7.89
CA ASP A 235 -7.86 41.45 7.80
C ASP A 235 -6.54 40.99 7.14
N PRO A 236 -6.22 41.43 5.92
CA PRO A 236 -5.03 41.01 5.20
C PRO A 236 -3.72 41.29 5.96
N GLY A 237 -3.65 42.43 6.64
CA GLY A 237 -2.45 42.84 7.36
C GLY A 237 -2.12 41.93 8.55
N ARG A 238 -3.14 41.56 9.31
CA ARG A 238 -2.98 40.62 10.43
C ARG A 238 -2.65 39.22 9.95
N ALA A 239 -3.26 38.78 8.87
CA ALA A 239 -2.99 37.45 8.29
C ALA A 239 -1.55 37.39 7.75
N LEU A 240 -1.07 38.41 7.03
CA LEU A 240 0.32 38.53 6.59
C LEU A 240 1.29 38.53 7.78
N TRP A 241 0.97 39.30 8.82
CA TRP A 241 1.81 39.33 10.03
C TRP A 241 1.90 37.95 10.70
N SER A 242 0.84 37.12 10.64
CA SER A 242 0.83 35.78 11.21
C SER A 242 1.72 34.81 10.42
N LEU A 243 1.88 35.02 9.10
CA LEU A 243 2.73 34.20 8.23
C LEU A 243 4.24 34.47 8.36
N ARG A 244 4.65 35.58 9.02
CA ARG A 244 6.06 36.00 9.08
C ARG A 244 7.05 34.95 9.62
N ASP A 245 6.56 34.02 10.44
CA ASP A 245 7.41 32.98 11.05
C ASP A 245 7.44 31.69 10.20
N HIS A 246 6.79 31.69 9.03
CA HIS A 246 6.81 30.54 8.13
C HIS A 246 8.11 30.49 7.33
N LEU A 247 8.76 29.33 7.31
CA LEU A 247 10.09 29.17 6.69
C LEU A 247 10.13 29.50 5.19
N LEU A 248 9.05 29.21 4.46
CA LEU A 248 8.94 29.45 3.00
C LEU A 248 8.34 30.83 2.66
N LEU A 249 8.07 31.68 3.64
CA LEU A 249 7.48 33.00 3.35
C LEU A 249 8.38 33.88 2.48
N PRO A 250 9.71 34.00 2.72
CA PRO A 250 10.58 34.80 1.89
C PRO A 250 10.57 34.39 0.41
N GLU A 251 10.59 33.07 0.16
CA GLU A 251 10.55 32.47 -1.18
C GLU A 251 9.19 32.72 -1.86
N ALA A 252 8.10 32.49 -1.13
CA ALA A 252 6.75 32.73 -1.63
C ALA A 252 6.49 34.21 -1.94
N GLU A 253 6.91 35.10 -1.05
CA GLU A 253 6.77 36.55 -1.24
C GLU A 253 7.59 37.06 -2.43
N ALA A 254 8.85 36.60 -2.57
CA ALA A 254 9.69 36.94 -3.71
C ALA A 254 9.06 36.45 -5.02
N CYS A 255 8.52 35.21 -5.04
CA CYS A 255 7.83 34.67 -6.21
C CYS A 255 6.61 35.48 -6.58
N VAL A 256 5.66 35.71 -5.64
CA VAL A 256 4.42 36.45 -5.93
C VAL A 256 4.72 37.91 -6.34
N ARG A 257 5.65 38.58 -5.67
CA ARG A 257 6.01 39.97 -5.98
C ARG A 257 6.59 40.12 -7.39
N GLN A 258 7.39 39.18 -7.84
CA GLN A 258 8.11 39.26 -9.10
C GLN A 258 7.34 38.66 -10.27
N GLN A 259 6.65 37.55 -10.05
CA GLN A 259 5.94 36.81 -11.09
C GLN A 259 4.48 37.25 -11.25
N LEU A 260 3.87 37.78 -10.19
CA LEU A 260 2.46 38.17 -10.14
C LEU A 260 2.29 39.61 -9.58
N PRO A 261 2.89 40.64 -10.22
CA PRO A 261 2.84 41.99 -9.72
C PRO A 261 1.42 42.55 -9.64
N ASP A 262 0.49 41.99 -10.40
CA ASP A 262 -0.95 42.34 -10.39
C ASP A 262 -1.62 41.98 -9.03
N LEU A 263 -1.07 41.00 -8.30
CA LEU A 263 -1.54 40.63 -6.96
C LEU A 263 -0.86 41.40 -5.81
N TYR A 264 0.02 42.37 -6.16
CA TYR A 264 0.67 43.24 -5.22
C TYR A 264 -0.02 44.61 -5.19
N VAL A 265 -0.63 44.97 -4.08
CA VAL A 265 -1.25 46.28 -3.88
C VAL A 265 -0.33 47.13 -3.01
N ALA A 266 0.19 48.23 -3.54
CA ALA A 266 1.20 49.08 -2.90
C ALA A 266 0.84 49.53 -1.46
N ALA A 267 -0.44 49.74 -1.18
CA ALA A 267 -0.93 50.14 0.15
C ALA A 267 -1.27 48.95 1.08
N ALA A 268 -1.55 47.76 0.55
CA ALA A 268 -2.03 46.59 1.32
C ALA A 268 -1.02 45.42 1.37
N GLY A 269 0.07 45.51 0.60
CA GLY A 269 1.04 44.42 0.46
C GLY A 269 0.58 43.32 -0.53
N VAL A 270 1.19 42.15 -0.43
CA VAL A 270 0.88 40.99 -1.27
C VAL A 270 -0.44 40.33 -0.82
N ASN A 271 -1.21 39.81 -1.76
CA ASN A 271 -2.43 39.09 -1.46
C ASN A 271 -2.12 37.84 -0.59
N VAL A 272 -2.79 37.72 0.57
CA VAL A 272 -2.55 36.63 1.52
C VAL A 272 -2.78 35.22 0.91
N TRP A 273 -3.84 35.08 0.12
CA TRP A 273 -4.21 33.79 -0.48
C TRP A 273 -3.27 33.41 -1.62
N ALA A 274 -2.70 34.39 -2.32
CA ALA A 274 -1.62 34.19 -3.27
C ALA A 274 -0.37 33.64 -2.56
N LEU A 275 -0.02 34.21 -1.39
CA LEU A 275 1.09 33.68 -0.59
C LEU A 275 0.82 32.28 -0.06
N VAL A 276 -0.40 32.02 0.43
CA VAL A 276 -0.79 30.67 0.86
C VAL A 276 -0.64 29.68 -0.28
N ALA A 277 -1.13 30.00 -1.47
CA ALA A 277 -1.00 29.14 -2.64
C ALA A 277 0.48 28.95 -3.05
N ALA A 278 1.28 30.00 -3.03
CA ALA A 278 2.71 29.91 -3.34
C ALA A 278 3.46 29.05 -2.31
N ILE A 279 3.21 29.21 -1.01
CA ILE A 279 3.78 28.38 0.04
C ILE A 279 3.42 26.90 -0.18
N VAL A 280 2.14 26.60 -0.50
CA VAL A 280 1.68 25.25 -0.78
C VAL A 280 2.42 24.64 -1.98
N LEU A 281 2.57 25.36 -3.07
CA LEU A 281 3.25 24.90 -4.28
C LEU A 281 4.77 24.72 -4.08
N LEU A 282 5.38 25.50 -3.18
CA LEU A 282 6.79 25.40 -2.82
C LEU A 282 7.05 24.36 -1.71
N SER A 283 6.00 23.80 -1.10
CA SER A 283 6.13 22.84 0.01
C SER A 283 6.80 21.54 -0.44
N SER A 284 7.88 21.18 0.25
CA SER A 284 8.61 19.92 0.05
C SER A 284 8.19 18.82 1.02
N SER A 285 7.49 19.17 2.10
CA SER A 285 7.11 18.25 3.16
C SER A 285 5.73 18.56 3.76
N VAL A 286 5.18 17.60 4.45
CA VAL A 286 3.94 17.79 5.24
C VAL A 286 4.15 18.83 6.32
N ASN A 287 5.36 18.92 6.89
CA ASN A 287 5.67 19.88 7.94
C ASN A 287 5.48 21.34 7.47
N ASP A 288 5.76 21.63 6.22
CA ASP A 288 5.57 22.97 5.66
C ASP A 288 4.09 23.37 5.69
N ILE A 289 3.19 22.45 5.32
CA ILE A 289 1.73 22.70 5.38
C ILE A 289 1.24 22.75 6.84
N GLN A 290 1.78 21.93 7.72
CA GLN A 290 1.43 21.98 9.16
C GLN A 290 1.86 23.30 9.78
N GLN A 291 3.04 23.82 9.43
CA GLN A 291 3.52 25.12 9.87
C GLN A 291 2.66 26.26 9.33
N LEU A 292 2.24 26.19 8.06
CA LEU A 292 1.29 27.12 7.47
C LEU A 292 -0.02 27.18 8.26
N LEU A 293 -0.61 26.02 8.57
CA LEU A 293 -1.81 25.91 9.40
C LEU A 293 -1.58 26.48 10.79
N PHE A 294 -0.42 26.22 11.41
CA PHE A 294 -0.07 26.72 12.72
C PHE A 294 0.03 28.25 12.73
N CYS A 295 0.69 28.85 11.74
CA CYS A 295 0.82 30.30 11.61
C CYS A 295 -0.55 30.98 11.46
N LEU A 296 -1.41 30.45 10.57
CA LEU A 296 -2.73 31.04 10.30
C LEU A 296 -3.75 30.82 11.43
N ARG A 297 -3.54 29.88 12.32
CA ARG A 297 -4.40 29.57 13.48
C ARG A 297 -4.15 30.49 14.68
N ARG A 298 -3.12 31.32 14.66
CA ARG A 298 -2.81 32.20 15.79
C ARG A 298 -3.98 33.15 16.10
N PRO A 299 -4.25 33.46 17.38
CA PRO A 299 -5.30 34.42 17.75
C PRO A 299 -5.13 35.80 17.13
N SER A 300 -3.88 36.15 16.74
CA SER A 300 -3.56 37.37 16.03
C SER A 300 -4.05 37.41 14.58
N SER A 301 -4.29 36.24 13.99
CA SER A 301 -4.83 36.09 12.64
C SER A 301 -6.34 36.19 12.68
N THR A 302 -6.93 36.95 11.77
CA THR A 302 -8.40 37.03 11.59
C THR A 302 -8.95 35.93 10.70
N VAL A 303 -8.07 35.04 10.22
CA VAL A 303 -8.43 33.94 9.32
C VAL A 303 -9.07 32.81 10.12
N THR A 304 -10.25 32.35 9.71
CA THR A 304 -10.92 31.23 10.34
C THR A 304 -10.42 29.89 9.82
N MET A 305 -10.57 28.84 10.60
CA MET A 305 -10.22 27.49 10.15
C MET A 305 -10.98 27.03 8.91
N PRO A 306 -12.28 27.27 8.78
CA PRO A 306 -12.99 27.01 7.53
C PRO A 306 -12.39 27.73 6.32
N ASP A 307 -11.96 28.98 6.46
CA ASP A 307 -11.34 29.73 5.34
C ASP A 307 -10.06 29.04 4.86
N ILE A 308 -9.20 28.63 5.81
CA ILE A 308 -7.94 27.96 5.50
C ILE A 308 -8.20 26.60 4.81
N THR A 309 -9.11 25.80 5.38
CA THR A 309 -9.40 24.47 4.86
C THR A 309 -10.06 24.53 3.49
N GLU A 310 -10.99 25.44 3.27
CA GLU A 310 -11.61 25.65 1.95
C GLU A 310 -10.58 26.07 0.89
N THR A 311 -9.63 26.94 1.22
CA THR A 311 -8.55 27.32 0.31
C THR A 311 -7.67 26.11 -0.01
N LEU A 312 -7.31 25.30 0.98
CA LEU A 312 -6.53 24.08 0.77
C LEU A 312 -7.28 23.04 -0.06
N TYR A 313 -8.60 22.86 0.14
CA TYR A 313 -9.42 21.98 -0.70
C TYR A 313 -9.54 22.50 -2.13
N CYS A 314 -9.64 23.81 -2.32
CA CYS A 314 -9.61 24.42 -3.64
C CYS A 314 -8.32 24.09 -4.37
N ILE A 315 -7.16 24.33 -3.75
CA ILE A 315 -5.85 24.02 -4.34
C ILE A 315 -5.72 22.52 -4.58
N ALA A 316 -6.14 21.68 -3.64
CA ALA A 316 -6.04 20.22 -3.76
C ALA A 316 -6.85 19.67 -4.94
N VAL A 317 -8.10 20.10 -5.15
CA VAL A 317 -8.92 19.62 -6.26
C VAL A 317 -8.36 20.05 -7.60
N LEU A 318 -7.85 21.27 -7.70
CA LEU A 318 -7.24 21.78 -8.93
C LEU A 318 -5.94 21.04 -9.25
N LEU A 319 -5.06 20.84 -8.28
CA LEU A 319 -3.82 20.06 -8.46
C LEU A 319 -4.13 18.62 -8.89
N TYR A 320 -5.12 18.00 -8.27
CA TYR A 320 -5.53 16.64 -8.65
C TYR A 320 -6.06 16.61 -10.09
N ALA A 321 -6.92 17.57 -10.46
CA ALA A 321 -7.47 17.66 -11.81
C ALA A 321 -6.39 17.97 -12.85
N MET A 322 -5.43 18.86 -12.55
CA MET A 322 -4.27 19.13 -13.42
C MET A 322 -3.46 17.87 -13.71
N ARG A 323 -3.23 17.04 -12.70
CA ARG A 323 -2.55 15.75 -12.88
C ARG A 323 -3.35 14.77 -13.76
N GLU A 324 -4.67 14.71 -13.61
CA GLU A 324 -5.53 13.89 -14.47
C GLU A 324 -5.49 14.37 -15.95
N LYS A 325 -5.27 15.66 -16.20
CA LYS A 325 -5.04 16.22 -17.53
C LYS A 325 -3.61 15.99 -18.05
N GLY A 326 -2.75 15.32 -17.29
CA GLY A 326 -1.37 15.01 -17.68
C GLY A 326 -0.37 16.13 -17.44
N ILE A 327 -0.73 17.20 -16.71
CA ILE A 327 0.19 18.29 -16.36
C ILE A 327 1.21 17.76 -15.34
N ASN A 328 2.49 18.04 -15.58
CA ASN A 328 3.59 17.62 -14.74
C ASN A 328 3.64 18.40 -13.42
N ILE A 329 2.92 17.91 -12.42
CA ILE A 329 2.95 18.44 -11.05
C ILE A 329 3.22 17.29 -10.08
N SER A 330 4.14 17.50 -9.14
CA SER A 330 4.48 16.51 -8.13
C SER A 330 3.26 16.07 -7.31
N ASN A 331 3.08 14.75 -7.18
CA ASN A 331 2.06 14.18 -6.33
C ASN A 331 2.28 14.52 -4.84
N ARG A 332 3.52 14.83 -4.46
CA ARG A 332 3.86 15.19 -3.08
C ARG A 332 3.11 16.43 -2.61
N ILE A 333 2.93 17.44 -3.48
CA ILE A 333 2.22 18.67 -3.10
C ILE A 333 0.78 18.34 -2.70
N HIS A 334 0.07 17.60 -3.53
CA HIS A 334 -1.29 17.15 -3.22
C HIS A 334 -1.30 16.24 -1.96
N TYR A 335 -0.36 15.32 -1.83
CA TYR A 335 -0.23 14.47 -0.66
C TYR A 335 -0.02 15.27 0.64
N ASN A 336 0.82 16.30 0.62
CA ASN A 336 1.08 17.16 1.78
C ASN A 336 -0.20 17.87 2.24
N ILE A 337 -0.98 18.41 1.28
CA ILE A 337 -2.27 19.05 1.59
C ILE A 337 -3.24 18.01 2.16
N PHE A 338 -3.45 16.92 1.45
CA PHE A 338 -4.38 15.85 1.82
C PHE A 338 -4.08 15.31 3.22
N TYR A 339 -2.81 15.06 3.51
CA TYR A 339 -2.38 14.58 4.83
C TYR A 339 -2.82 15.54 5.94
N CYS A 340 -2.57 16.83 5.78
CA CYS A 340 -2.91 17.84 6.79
C CYS A 340 -4.42 17.99 6.97
N LEU A 341 -5.17 18.01 5.87
CA LEU A 341 -6.64 18.10 5.91
C LEU A 341 -7.25 16.86 6.56
N TYR A 342 -6.75 15.69 6.18
CA TYR A 342 -7.18 14.41 6.74
C TYR A 342 -6.94 14.34 8.25
N LEU A 343 -5.74 14.70 8.72
CA LEU A 343 -5.44 14.74 10.15
C LEU A 343 -6.32 15.75 10.90
N GLN A 344 -6.66 16.86 10.26
CA GLN A 344 -7.51 17.88 10.87
C GLN A 344 -8.95 17.39 11.06
N GLU A 345 -9.53 16.76 10.05
CA GLU A 345 -10.88 16.17 10.13
C GLU A 345 -10.99 15.06 11.16
N ASN A 346 -9.90 14.32 11.33
CA ASN A 346 -9.84 13.19 12.26
C ASN A 346 -9.18 13.56 13.60
N SER A 347 -8.88 14.85 13.84
CA SER A 347 -8.24 15.32 15.07
C SER A 347 -9.25 15.82 16.10
N CYS A 348 -10.27 15.06 16.38
CA CYS A 348 -11.11 15.38 17.54
C CYS A 348 -10.28 15.39 18.82
N THR A 349 -10.17 16.59 19.38
CA THR A 349 -9.85 16.96 20.74
C THR A 349 -8.59 16.39 21.41
N ARG A 350 -7.71 17.28 21.83
CA ARG A 350 -6.82 17.07 22.97
C ARG A 350 -7.69 16.68 24.17
N ALA A 351 -7.85 15.42 24.42
CA ALA A 351 -8.22 14.97 25.74
C ALA A 351 -6.96 15.02 26.60
N THR A 352 -7.08 15.69 27.72
CA THR A 352 -6.20 15.79 28.85
C THR A 352 -5.31 14.57 29.07
N GLU A 353 -4.04 14.85 29.37
CA GLU A 353 -3.02 13.93 29.83
C GLU A 353 -3.56 12.90 30.83
N VAL A 354 -3.56 11.65 30.43
CA VAL A 354 -3.64 10.51 31.33
C VAL A 354 -2.34 9.75 31.20
N LYS A 355 -1.65 9.69 32.33
CA LYS A 355 -0.38 9.01 32.53
C LYS A 355 -0.53 7.49 32.40
N GLU A 356 0.43 6.94 31.69
CA GLU A 356 1.20 5.71 31.85
C GLU A 356 0.55 4.32 31.83
N GLU A 357 1.26 3.53 31.05
CA GLU A 357 1.50 2.09 31.08
C GLU A 357 0.42 1.16 30.52
N THR A 358 0.51 0.92 29.21
CA THR A 358 0.37 -0.44 28.69
C THR A 358 1.00 -0.55 27.29
N SER A 359 1.70 -1.65 27.05
CA SER A 359 2.46 -2.02 25.87
C SER A 359 1.72 -1.77 24.54
N VAL A 360 2.36 -0.95 23.73
CA VAL A 360 1.86 -0.50 22.43
C VAL A 360 2.08 -1.56 21.37
N TRP A 361 1.05 -1.84 20.58
CA TRP A 361 1.10 -2.72 19.43
C TRP A 361 1.32 -1.93 18.15
N PRO A 362 2.33 -2.28 17.35
CA PRO A 362 2.58 -1.60 16.09
C PRO A 362 1.66 -2.12 14.99
N GLY A 363 1.03 -1.23 14.23
CA GLY A 363 0.23 -1.54 13.05
C GLY A 363 -0.85 -0.51 12.72
N THR A 364 -1.58 -0.73 11.65
CA THR A 364 -2.68 0.14 11.19
C THR A 364 -3.93 0.11 12.07
N GLY A 365 -3.84 -0.34 13.31
CA GLY A 365 -4.97 -0.44 14.23
C GLY A 365 -5.91 -1.64 14.00
N LYS A 366 -5.68 -2.49 12.98
CA LYS A 366 -6.55 -3.64 12.67
C LYS A 366 -6.78 -4.56 13.88
N THR A 367 -5.73 -5.11 14.42
CA THR A 367 -5.81 -6.05 15.54
C THR A 367 -6.25 -5.34 16.83
N SER A 368 -5.80 -4.09 17.04
CA SER A 368 -6.22 -3.28 18.20
C SER A 368 -7.73 -2.99 18.19
N THR A 369 -8.30 -2.75 17.01
CA THR A 369 -9.76 -2.58 16.84
C THR A 369 -10.51 -3.85 17.23
N LEU A 370 -10.00 -5.03 16.83
CA LEU A 370 -10.60 -6.31 17.20
C LEU A 370 -10.49 -6.56 18.72
N VAL A 371 -9.37 -6.19 19.35
CA VAL A 371 -9.19 -6.27 20.79
C VAL A 371 -10.23 -5.41 21.50
N LYS A 372 -10.36 -4.14 21.12
CA LYS A 372 -11.37 -3.23 21.70
C LYS A 372 -12.80 -3.70 21.46
N TYR A 373 -13.06 -4.29 20.31
CA TYR A 373 -14.36 -4.90 20.02
C TYR A 373 -14.64 -6.06 20.99
N ALA A 374 -13.67 -6.94 21.22
CA ALA A 374 -13.82 -8.07 22.14
C ALA A 374 -13.95 -7.63 23.62
N GLU A 375 -13.22 -6.59 24.03
CA GLU A 375 -13.35 -5.97 25.36
C GLU A 375 -14.76 -5.40 25.58
N LYS A 376 -15.30 -4.70 24.60
CA LYS A 376 -16.64 -4.12 24.65
C LYS A 376 -17.75 -5.18 24.78
N TRP A 377 -17.55 -6.36 24.21
CA TRP A 377 -18.51 -7.45 24.22
C TRP A 377 -17.97 -8.62 25.07
N SER A 378 -17.66 -8.35 26.32
CA SER A 378 -17.03 -9.31 27.25
C SER A 378 -17.85 -10.58 27.49
N GLY A 379 -19.18 -10.50 27.38
CA GLY A 379 -20.10 -11.66 27.51
C GLY A 379 -20.14 -12.57 26.27
N SER A 380 -19.57 -12.15 25.14
CA SER A 380 -19.55 -12.94 23.88
C SER A 380 -18.22 -13.68 23.74
N ARG A 381 -18.24 -14.84 23.09
CA ARG A 381 -17.08 -15.67 22.81
C ARG A 381 -16.64 -15.50 21.36
N PHE A 382 -15.39 -15.14 21.17
CA PHE A 382 -14.82 -14.88 19.85
C PHE A 382 -13.76 -15.90 19.46
N LEU A 383 -13.69 -16.20 18.17
CA LEU A 383 -12.59 -16.95 17.57
C LEU A 383 -11.76 -16.02 16.69
N TYR A 384 -10.52 -15.74 17.08
CA TYR A 384 -9.56 -15.03 16.24
C TYR A 384 -8.74 -16.03 15.45
N VAL A 385 -8.75 -15.89 14.14
CA VAL A 385 -8.03 -16.79 13.23
C VAL A 385 -7.09 -16.01 12.31
N THR A 386 -5.85 -16.48 12.24
CA THR A 386 -4.80 -15.93 11.37
C THR A 386 -4.02 -17.06 10.70
N PHE A 387 -3.22 -16.71 9.67
CA PHE A 387 -2.40 -17.69 8.94
C PHE A 387 -1.11 -18.07 9.68
N ASN A 388 -0.52 -17.11 10.40
CA ASN A 388 0.80 -17.29 11.00
C ASN A 388 0.70 -17.71 12.48
N LYS A 389 1.39 -18.80 12.83
CA LYS A 389 1.43 -19.32 14.21
C LYS A 389 2.06 -18.30 15.19
N SER A 390 3.06 -17.54 14.78
CA SER A 390 3.67 -16.51 15.63
C SER A 390 2.69 -15.38 15.93
N ILE A 391 1.93 -14.92 14.92
CA ILE A 391 0.88 -13.92 15.10
C ILE A 391 -0.23 -14.46 16.02
N ALA A 392 -0.66 -15.71 15.84
CA ALA A 392 -1.67 -16.31 16.73
C ALA A 392 -1.20 -16.34 18.20
N LYS A 393 0.06 -16.73 18.45
CA LYS A 393 0.64 -16.70 19.80
C LYS A 393 0.77 -15.31 20.39
N GLN A 394 1.08 -14.34 19.56
CA GLN A 394 1.16 -12.93 19.93
C GLN A 394 -0.24 -12.43 20.29
N ALA A 395 -1.23 -12.74 19.47
CA ALA A 395 -2.63 -12.42 19.72
C ALA A 395 -3.15 -13.00 21.06
N GLU A 396 -2.78 -14.24 21.41
CA GLU A 396 -3.13 -14.87 22.70
C GLU A 396 -2.68 -14.06 23.93
N ARG A 397 -1.67 -13.18 23.78
CA ARG A 397 -1.16 -12.33 24.88
C ARG A 397 -1.89 -11.00 24.99
N VAL A 398 -2.63 -10.62 23.96
CA VAL A 398 -3.20 -9.25 23.83
C VAL A 398 -4.70 -9.27 23.91
N PHE A 399 -5.33 -10.29 23.35
CA PHE A 399 -6.77 -10.40 23.40
C PHE A 399 -7.26 -10.76 24.79
N PRO A 400 -8.43 -10.26 25.18
CA PRO A 400 -9.06 -10.64 26.45
C PRO A 400 -9.44 -12.14 26.44
N SER A 401 -9.74 -12.68 27.62
CA SER A 401 -9.98 -14.13 27.85
C SER A 401 -11.17 -14.71 27.08
N ASN A 402 -12.09 -13.87 26.63
CA ASN A 402 -13.24 -14.27 25.81
C ASN A 402 -12.88 -14.54 24.33
N VAL A 403 -11.60 -14.36 23.93
CA VAL A 403 -11.13 -14.62 22.57
C VAL A 403 -10.22 -15.84 22.51
N THR A 404 -10.54 -16.81 21.67
CA THR A 404 -9.68 -17.96 21.38
C THR A 404 -8.87 -17.70 20.12
N CYS A 405 -7.53 -17.66 20.23
CA CYS A 405 -6.64 -17.39 19.11
C CYS A 405 -6.10 -18.68 18.50
N LYS A 406 -6.30 -18.93 17.21
CA LYS A 406 -5.87 -20.13 16.48
C LYS A 406 -5.42 -19.82 15.06
N THR A 407 -4.81 -20.81 14.39
CA THR A 407 -4.65 -20.81 12.93
C THR A 407 -5.60 -21.84 12.33
N PHE A 408 -6.07 -21.64 11.09
CA PHE A 408 -6.93 -22.62 10.41
C PHE A 408 -6.29 -24.00 10.38
N HIS A 409 -5.00 -24.11 10.06
CA HIS A 409 -4.27 -25.37 10.06
C HIS A 409 -4.18 -26.02 11.45
N SER A 410 -4.11 -25.24 12.53
CA SER A 410 -4.10 -25.80 13.89
C SER A 410 -5.45 -26.40 14.28
N MET A 411 -6.55 -25.80 13.84
CA MET A 411 -7.90 -26.35 14.05
C MET A 411 -8.12 -27.61 13.21
N ALA A 412 -7.82 -27.53 11.91
CA ALA A 412 -7.90 -28.70 11.02
C ALA A 412 -7.00 -29.85 11.50
N TYR A 413 -5.81 -29.57 12.04
CA TYR A 413 -4.95 -30.56 12.64
C TYR A 413 -5.61 -31.24 13.87
N ALA A 414 -6.24 -30.46 14.75
CA ALA A 414 -6.91 -31.00 15.93
C ALA A 414 -8.07 -31.96 15.56
N HIS A 415 -8.83 -31.60 14.51
CA HIS A 415 -10.00 -32.39 14.08
C HIS A 415 -9.65 -33.59 13.17
N VAL A 416 -8.72 -33.39 12.24
CA VAL A 416 -8.39 -34.35 11.19
C VAL A 416 -6.93 -34.78 11.24
N GLY A 417 -5.98 -33.84 11.24
CA GLY A 417 -4.55 -34.11 11.10
C GLY A 417 -3.97 -35.04 12.16
N ARG A 418 -4.48 -34.98 13.43
CA ARG A 418 -4.04 -35.81 14.53
C ARG A 418 -4.25 -37.33 14.25
N LYS A 419 -5.30 -37.69 13.51
CA LYS A 419 -5.56 -39.10 13.10
C LYS A 419 -4.47 -39.63 12.16
N TYR A 420 -4.00 -38.79 11.23
CA TYR A 420 -2.90 -39.16 10.32
C TYR A 420 -1.55 -39.18 11.03
N GLN A 421 -1.32 -38.24 11.96
CA GLN A 421 -0.11 -38.23 12.79
C GLN A 421 0.01 -39.52 13.63
N SER A 422 -1.06 -39.96 14.27
CA SER A 422 -1.05 -41.21 15.09
C SER A 422 -0.74 -42.47 14.27
N LYS A 423 -1.07 -42.43 12.97
CA LYS A 423 -0.77 -43.53 12.03
C LYS A 423 0.55 -43.34 11.29
N LYS A 424 1.39 -42.36 11.67
CA LYS A 424 2.65 -41.98 11.00
C LYS A 424 2.49 -41.72 9.50
N LYS A 425 1.31 -41.24 9.09
CA LYS A 425 0.94 -40.95 7.72
C LYS A 425 0.83 -39.47 7.42
N LEU A 426 1.38 -38.62 8.24
CA LEU A 426 1.43 -37.16 8.02
C LEU A 426 2.78 -36.77 7.41
N ASN A 427 2.74 -36.14 6.23
CA ASN A 427 3.90 -35.51 5.63
C ASN A 427 4.05 -34.12 6.21
N LEU A 428 5.18 -33.86 6.85
CA LEU A 428 5.52 -32.52 7.36
C LEU A 428 6.03 -31.56 6.27
N PHE A 429 6.29 -32.10 5.09
CA PHE A 429 6.80 -31.34 3.95
C PHE A 429 5.72 -31.15 2.88
N LYS A 430 5.97 -30.27 1.94
CA LYS A 430 5.14 -30.08 0.76
C LYS A 430 5.24 -31.30 -0.17
N LEU A 431 4.14 -31.65 -0.83
CA LEU A 431 4.14 -32.63 -1.91
C LEU A 431 5.01 -32.14 -3.06
N THR A 432 6.00 -32.93 -3.47
CA THR A 432 6.93 -32.55 -4.53
C THR A 432 6.69 -33.33 -5.81
N PRO A 433 7.00 -32.78 -6.99
CA PRO A 433 6.95 -33.52 -8.25
C PRO A 433 7.80 -34.80 -8.25
N PHE A 434 8.87 -34.85 -7.49
CA PHE A 434 9.68 -36.03 -7.31
C PHE A 434 8.91 -37.18 -6.64
N MET A 435 8.21 -36.89 -5.53
CA MET A 435 7.37 -37.85 -4.83
C MET A 435 6.24 -38.34 -5.72
N VAL A 436 5.57 -37.45 -6.44
CA VAL A 436 4.48 -37.81 -7.34
C VAL A 436 4.99 -38.65 -8.50
N ASN A 437 6.13 -38.32 -9.11
CA ASN A 437 6.71 -39.06 -10.21
C ASN A 437 7.04 -40.53 -9.82
N SER A 438 7.36 -40.81 -8.57
CA SER A 438 7.67 -42.20 -8.11
C SER A 438 6.45 -43.12 -8.05
N VAL A 439 5.24 -42.58 -8.10
CA VAL A 439 3.98 -43.32 -8.02
C VAL A 439 3.10 -43.23 -9.26
N LEU A 440 3.51 -42.45 -10.25
CA LEU A 440 2.86 -42.41 -11.56
C LEU A 440 3.04 -43.78 -12.28
N ALA A 441 2.04 -44.18 -13.07
CA ALA A 441 2.06 -45.41 -13.81
C ALA A 441 3.22 -45.44 -14.83
N GLU A 442 3.75 -46.64 -15.10
CA GLU A 442 4.79 -46.83 -16.14
C GLU A 442 4.36 -46.22 -17.48
N GLY A 443 5.27 -45.54 -18.15
CA GLY A 443 4.99 -44.80 -19.39
C GLY A 443 4.25 -43.46 -19.25
N LYS A 444 3.75 -43.16 -18.03
CA LYS A 444 3.09 -41.88 -17.72
C LYS A 444 3.95 -40.95 -16.83
N GLY A 445 5.22 -41.29 -16.61
CA GLY A 445 6.15 -40.55 -15.77
C GLY A 445 6.69 -39.31 -16.44
N GLY A 446 7.46 -38.56 -15.65
CA GLY A 446 8.12 -37.29 -16.05
C GLY A 446 7.84 -36.18 -15.07
N PHE A 447 8.86 -35.37 -14.80
CA PHE A 447 8.73 -34.32 -13.78
C PHE A 447 7.75 -33.21 -14.17
N ILE A 448 7.57 -32.91 -15.44
CA ILE A 448 6.60 -31.94 -15.94
C ILE A 448 5.16 -32.41 -15.64
N ARG A 449 4.86 -33.66 -15.97
CA ARG A 449 3.54 -34.27 -15.66
C ARG A 449 3.32 -34.37 -14.16
N ALA A 450 4.32 -34.84 -13.41
CA ALA A 450 4.26 -34.87 -11.95
C ALA A 450 4.03 -33.49 -11.34
N LYS A 451 4.64 -32.45 -11.90
CA LYS A 451 4.40 -31.06 -11.54
C LYS A 451 2.95 -30.64 -11.79
N LEU A 452 2.41 -31.02 -12.96
CA LEU A 452 1.03 -30.71 -13.31
C LEU A 452 0.05 -31.36 -12.33
N VAL A 453 0.24 -32.63 -12.01
CA VAL A 453 -0.56 -33.36 -11.01
C VAL A 453 -0.44 -32.73 -9.61
N CYS A 454 0.79 -32.36 -9.16
CA CYS A 454 0.98 -31.63 -7.91
C CYS A 454 0.17 -30.34 -7.88
N LYS A 455 0.25 -29.55 -8.96
CA LYS A 455 -0.44 -28.25 -9.02
C LYS A 455 -1.95 -28.40 -9.07
N THR A 456 -2.45 -29.46 -9.74
CA THR A 456 -3.88 -29.81 -9.74
C THR A 456 -4.38 -30.10 -8.33
N LEU A 457 -3.63 -30.89 -7.53
CA LEU A 457 -3.96 -31.14 -6.13
C LEU A 457 -3.87 -29.87 -5.27
N GLU A 458 -2.83 -29.05 -5.44
CA GLU A 458 -2.70 -27.78 -4.73
C GLU A 458 -3.90 -26.86 -5.00
N ASN A 459 -4.31 -26.74 -6.28
CA ASN A 459 -5.46 -25.93 -6.66
C ASN A 459 -6.76 -26.48 -6.04
N PHE A 460 -6.96 -27.80 -6.07
CA PHE A 460 -8.09 -28.43 -5.41
C PHE A 460 -8.09 -28.23 -3.89
N PHE A 461 -6.95 -28.33 -3.23
CA PHE A 461 -6.87 -28.09 -1.78
C PHE A 461 -7.18 -26.64 -1.40
N ALA A 462 -6.86 -25.70 -2.28
CA ALA A 462 -7.18 -24.29 -2.09
C ALA A 462 -8.62 -23.93 -2.45
N SER A 463 -9.29 -24.71 -3.32
CA SER A 463 -10.66 -24.47 -3.81
C SER A 463 -11.73 -24.75 -2.75
N ALA A 464 -12.92 -24.19 -2.95
CA ALA A 464 -14.10 -24.48 -2.14
C ALA A 464 -14.83 -25.77 -2.61
N ASP A 465 -14.46 -26.34 -3.76
CA ASP A 465 -15.18 -27.41 -4.42
C ASP A 465 -15.14 -28.71 -3.62
N ASP A 466 -16.20 -29.47 -3.68
CA ASP A 466 -16.30 -30.77 -2.98
C ASP A 466 -15.56 -31.90 -3.75
N GLU A 467 -15.41 -31.76 -5.08
CA GLU A 467 -14.81 -32.74 -5.95
C GLU A 467 -13.67 -32.17 -6.80
N LEU A 468 -12.73 -33.03 -7.17
CA LEU A 468 -11.61 -32.68 -8.03
C LEU A 468 -12.05 -32.72 -9.50
N THR A 469 -11.96 -31.58 -10.19
CA THR A 469 -12.42 -31.42 -11.58
C THR A 469 -11.30 -30.97 -12.51
N ILE A 470 -11.60 -30.85 -13.79
CA ILE A 470 -10.67 -30.37 -14.81
C ILE A 470 -10.29 -28.88 -14.61
N ASP A 471 -11.11 -28.13 -13.92
CA ASP A 471 -10.89 -26.70 -13.65
C ASP A 471 -9.74 -26.46 -12.67
N HIS A 472 -9.38 -27.48 -11.89
CA HIS A 472 -8.21 -27.46 -11.01
C HIS A 472 -6.89 -27.62 -11.76
N VAL A 473 -6.92 -28.08 -13.03
CA VAL A 473 -5.70 -28.28 -13.82
C VAL A 473 -5.22 -26.94 -14.35
N PRO A 474 -3.93 -26.58 -14.18
CA PRO A 474 -3.38 -25.37 -14.78
C PRO A 474 -3.64 -25.29 -16.28
N ILE A 475 -3.97 -24.11 -16.78
CA ILE A 475 -4.17 -23.87 -18.23
C ILE A 475 -2.84 -24.01 -18.98
N TRP A 476 -1.73 -23.66 -18.33
CA TRP A 476 -0.40 -23.62 -18.92
C TRP A 476 0.59 -24.46 -18.15
N CYS A 477 1.48 -25.13 -18.85
CA CYS A 477 2.67 -25.75 -18.30
C CYS A 477 3.90 -25.34 -19.12
N LYS A 478 5.11 -25.69 -18.65
CA LYS A 478 6.32 -25.58 -19.45
C LYS A 478 6.61 -26.92 -20.12
N ASP A 479 7.04 -26.86 -21.37
CA ASP A 479 7.55 -28.02 -22.08
C ASP A 479 9.00 -28.38 -21.69
N ASN A 480 9.58 -29.38 -22.32
CA ASN A 480 10.96 -29.80 -22.08
C ASN A 480 12.01 -28.74 -22.49
N GLN A 481 11.61 -27.76 -23.28
CA GLN A 481 12.44 -26.63 -23.72
C GLN A 481 12.29 -25.41 -22.82
N GLY A 482 11.40 -25.49 -21.82
CA GLY A 482 11.08 -24.40 -20.91
C GLY A 482 10.10 -23.36 -21.47
N GLN A 483 9.51 -23.62 -22.63
CA GLN A 483 8.52 -22.77 -23.26
C GLN A 483 7.14 -23.00 -22.63
N ARG A 484 6.37 -21.92 -22.51
CA ARG A 484 5.02 -21.97 -21.95
C ARG A 484 4.06 -22.48 -23.01
N VAL A 485 3.47 -23.64 -22.78
CA VAL A 485 2.51 -24.29 -23.66
C VAL A 485 1.16 -24.49 -22.96
N MET A 486 0.09 -24.46 -23.74
CA MET A 486 -1.25 -24.74 -23.22
C MET A 486 -1.41 -26.23 -22.98
N VAL A 487 -1.99 -26.61 -21.85
CA VAL A 487 -2.23 -28.01 -21.50
C VAL A 487 -3.38 -28.57 -22.32
N GLU A 488 -3.13 -29.62 -23.08
CA GLU A 488 -4.14 -30.28 -23.90
C GLU A 488 -5.25 -30.93 -23.06
N GLN A 489 -6.44 -31.05 -23.63
CA GLN A 489 -7.61 -31.63 -22.95
C GLN A 489 -7.36 -33.07 -22.47
N SER A 490 -6.68 -33.86 -23.27
CA SER A 490 -6.29 -35.24 -22.95
C SER A 490 -5.38 -35.29 -21.71
N GLU A 491 -4.42 -34.37 -21.63
CA GLU A 491 -3.47 -34.29 -20.52
C GLU A 491 -4.15 -33.71 -19.24
N LYS A 492 -5.13 -32.82 -19.41
CA LYS A 492 -5.96 -32.36 -18.30
C LYS A 492 -6.74 -33.51 -17.65
N LEU A 493 -7.41 -34.32 -18.47
CA LEU A 493 -8.14 -35.50 -17.99
C LEU A 493 -7.22 -36.52 -17.29
N ASN A 494 -6.07 -36.80 -17.88
CA ASN A 494 -5.06 -37.67 -17.25
C ASN A 494 -4.58 -37.11 -15.91
N SER A 495 -4.35 -35.79 -15.83
CA SER A 495 -3.91 -35.13 -14.60
C SER A 495 -4.97 -35.21 -13.50
N VAL A 496 -6.25 -35.08 -13.83
CA VAL A 496 -7.36 -35.27 -12.88
C VAL A 496 -7.41 -36.71 -12.39
N LEU A 497 -7.30 -37.69 -13.28
CA LEU A 497 -7.32 -39.10 -12.89
C LEU A 497 -6.18 -39.47 -11.93
N GLU A 498 -4.94 -39.04 -12.23
CA GLU A 498 -3.80 -39.30 -11.36
C GLU A 498 -3.89 -38.51 -10.05
N ALA A 499 -4.35 -37.27 -10.09
CA ALA A 499 -4.57 -36.46 -8.89
C ALA A 499 -5.65 -37.07 -7.98
N SER A 500 -6.76 -37.54 -8.56
CA SER A 500 -7.83 -38.23 -7.83
C SER A 500 -7.32 -39.51 -7.18
N ARG A 501 -6.53 -40.33 -7.91
CA ARG A 501 -5.90 -41.55 -7.38
C ARG A 501 -4.96 -41.24 -6.20
N LEU A 502 -4.16 -40.18 -6.32
CA LEU A 502 -3.30 -39.73 -5.21
C LEU A 502 -4.13 -39.27 -4.01
N TRP A 503 -5.14 -38.46 -4.22
CA TRP A 503 -6.02 -37.98 -3.16
C TRP A 503 -6.73 -39.11 -2.44
N ASP A 504 -7.25 -40.07 -3.16
CA ASP A 504 -7.89 -41.27 -2.56
C ASP A 504 -6.94 -42.07 -1.69
N ASN A 505 -5.68 -42.23 -2.14
CA ASN A 505 -4.66 -42.89 -1.34
C ASN A 505 -4.20 -42.06 -0.15
N MET A 506 -4.14 -40.74 -0.27
CA MET A 506 -3.84 -39.85 0.85
C MET A 506 -4.92 -39.90 1.95
N ARG A 507 -6.20 -40.01 1.58
CA ARG A 507 -7.33 -40.13 2.53
C ARG A 507 -7.36 -41.44 3.33
N LYS A 508 -6.87 -42.54 2.80
CA LYS A 508 -6.84 -43.82 3.48
C LYS A 508 -5.94 -43.78 4.73
N LEU A 509 -6.42 -44.30 5.86
CA LEU A 509 -5.66 -44.28 7.13
C LEU A 509 -4.71 -45.48 7.31
N GLY A 510 -4.62 -46.41 6.36
CA GLY A 510 -3.74 -47.58 6.41
C GLY A 510 -2.25 -47.20 6.32
N GLU A 511 -1.39 -48.14 6.64
CA GLU A 511 0.05 -47.97 6.45
C GLU A 511 0.38 -47.66 4.99
N CYS A 512 1.32 -46.73 4.81
CA CYS A 512 1.73 -46.32 3.50
C CYS A 512 3.27 -46.26 3.42
N LYS A 513 3.83 -46.96 2.46
CA LYS A 513 5.26 -46.92 2.17
C LYS A 513 5.68 -45.71 1.31
N GLU A 514 4.76 -45.26 0.48
CA GLU A 514 5.02 -44.20 -0.48
C GLU A 514 4.84 -42.80 0.14
N GLU A 515 5.87 -41.95 0.01
CA GLU A 515 5.85 -40.59 0.53
C GLU A 515 4.74 -39.73 -0.14
N ALA A 516 4.42 -39.98 -1.42
CA ALA A 516 3.38 -39.30 -2.15
C ALA A 516 1.96 -39.53 -1.63
N TYR A 517 1.74 -40.63 -0.92
CA TYR A 517 0.42 -40.95 -0.34
C TYR A 517 0.26 -40.48 1.10
N GLN A 518 1.26 -39.81 1.68
CA GLN A 518 1.14 -39.20 3.00
C GLN A 518 0.27 -37.94 2.93
N MET A 519 -0.53 -37.72 3.99
CA MET A 519 -1.41 -36.57 4.10
C MET A 519 -0.61 -35.27 4.31
N THR A 520 -0.83 -34.27 3.51
CA THR A 520 -0.19 -32.96 3.64
C THR A 520 -0.97 -32.00 4.56
N HIS A 521 -0.36 -30.87 4.94
CA HIS A 521 -1.03 -29.85 5.75
C HIS A 521 -2.26 -29.26 5.03
N ASP A 522 -2.13 -28.95 3.74
CA ASP A 522 -3.25 -28.45 2.95
C ASP A 522 -4.28 -29.54 2.66
N GLY A 523 -3.85 -30.80 2.52
CA GLY A 523 -4.73 -31.95 2.35
C GLY A 523 -5.65 -32.19 3.55
N TYR A 524 -5.13 -32.19 4.80
CA TYR A 524 -6.03 -32.35 5.95
C TYR A 524 -6.90 -31.10 6.20
N LEU A 525 -6.47 -29.90 5.80
CA LEU A 525 -7.31 -28.70 5.80
C LEU A 525 -8.48 -28.87 4.84
N LYS A 526 -8.20 -29.35 3.60
CA LYS A 526 -9.22 -29.67 2.61
C LYS A 526 -10.19 -30.73 3.13
N LEU A 527 -9.68 -31.79 3.74
CA LEU A 527 -10.53 -32.83 4.30
C LEU A 527 -11.41 -32.32 5.45
N TRP A 528 -10.90 -31.37 6.24
CA TRP A 528 -11.68 -30.68 7.26
C TRP A 528 -12.75 -29.80 6.63
N GLN A 529 -12.46 -29.06 5.57
CA GLN A 529 -13.44 -28.27 4.81
C GLN A 529 -14.57 -29.16 4.25
N LEU A 530 -14.22 -30.29 3.62
CA LEU A 530 -15.18 -31.26 3.10
C LEU A 530 -16.08 -31.88 4.17
N SER A 531 -15.63 -31.93 5.43
CA SER A 531 -16.45 -32.37 6.56
C SER A 531 -17.46 -31.34 7.03
N LYS A 532 -17.51 -30.16 6.41
CA LYS A 532 -18.41 -29.05 6.72
C LYS A 532 -18.46 -28.73 8.23
N PRO A 533 -17.29 -28.38 8.84
CA PRO A 533 -17.18 -28.27 10.28
C PRO A 533 -18.07 -27.15 10.83
N LEU A 534 -18.74 -27.42 11.96
CA LEU A 534 -19.51 -26.43 12.69
C LEU A 534 -18.71 -25.91 13.90
N LEU A 535 -18.52 -24.60 13.97
CA LEU A 535 -17.81 -23.91 15.05
C LEU A 535 -18.82 -23.24 16.01
N ALA A 536 -19.77 -24.05 16.52
CA ALA A 536 -20.94 -23.61 17.28
C ALA A 536 -20.64 -22.94 18.64
N SER A 537 -19.38 -22.92 19.10
CA SER A 537 -19.00 -22.38 20.40
C SER A 537 -18.66 -20.89 20.39
N PHE A 538 -18.78 -20.20 19.24
CA PHE A 538 -18.38 -18.82 19.09
C PHE A 538 -19.53 -17.97 18.54
N ASP A 539 -19.69 -16.76 19.10
CA ASP A 539 -20.68 -15.78 18.68
C ASP A 539 -20.21 -15.00 17.44
N ALA A 540 -18.88 -14.83 17.28
CA ALA A 540 -18.31 -14.29 16.07
C ALA A 540 -16.89 -14.81 15.80
N ILE A 541 -16.50 -14.73 14.52
CA ILE A 541 -15.17 -15.13 14.03
C ILE A 541 -14.47 -13.89 13.46
N PHE A 542 -13.27 -13.62 13.97
CA PHE A 542 -12.36 -12.60 13.46
C PHE A 542 -11.36 -13.29 12.53
N VAL A 543 -11.32 -12.88 11.28
CA VAL A 543 -10.36 -13.38 10.28
C VAL A 543 -9.36 -12.28 9.99
N ASP A 544 -8.14 -12.42 10.49
CA ASP A 544 -7.06 -11.47 10.24
C ASP A 544 -6.24 -11.87 9.02
N GLU A 545 -5.65 -10.87 8.33
CA GLU A 545 -4.97 -11.03 7.04
C GLU A 545 -5.88 -11.66 5.97
N ALA A 546 -7.14 -11.22 5.91
CA ALA A 546 -8.19 -11.82 5.08
C ALA A 546 -7.89 -11.81 3.58
N GLN A 547 -6.98 -10.94 3.11
CA GLN A 547 -6.52 -10.91 1.72
C GLN A 547 -5.73 -12.16 1.31
N ASP A 548 -5.27 -12.97 2.28
CA ASP A 548 -4.51 -14.21 2.03
C ASP A 548 -5.36 -15.48 2.19
N CYS A 549 -6.68 -15.34 2.37
CA CYS A 549 -7.59 -16.49 2.50
C CYS A 549 -7.68 -17.30 1.20
N THR A 550 -7.67 -18.62 1.32
CA THR A 550 -8.05 -19.49 0.21
C THR A 550 -9.57 -19.68 0.16
N PRO A 551 -10.17 -19.99 -1.00
CA PRO A 551 -11.59 -20.31 -1.10
C PRO A 551 -12.05 -21.42 -0.14
N ALA A 552 -11.22 -22.44 0.11
CA ALA A 552 -11.49 -23.48 1.10
C ALA A 552 -11.66 -22.91 2.52
N ILE A 553 -10.80 -22.00 2.93
CA ILE A 553 -10.88 -21.33 4.23
C ILE A 553 -12.13 -20.43 4.29
N MET A 554 -12.40 -19.68 3.22
CA MET A 554 -13.58 -18.83 3.12
C MET A 554 -14.86 -19.65 3.23
N ASN A 555 -14.93 -20.81 2.56
CA ASN A 555 -16.07 -21.73 2.65
C ASN A 555 -16.33 -22.18 4.10
N ILE A 556 -15.28 -22.54 4.85
CA ILE A 556 -15.40 -22.91 6.27
C ILE A 556 -15.97 -21.74 7.08
N VAL A 557 -15.45 -20.53 6.91
CA VAL A 557 -15.87 -19.36 7.70
C VAL A 557 -17.28 -18.91 7.34
N LEU A 558 -17.58 -18.83 6.04
CA LEU A 558 -18.87 -18.31 5.56
C LEU A 558 -20.04 -19.26 5.91
N SER A 559 -19.78 -20.55 5.99
CA SER A 559 -20.81 -21.54 6.38
C SER A 559 -21.19 -21.50 7.86
N GLN A 560 -20.46 -20.76 8.73
CA GLN A 560 -20.82 -20.69 10.15
C GLN A 560 -22.05 -19.80 10.38
N PRO A 561 -22.93 -20.15 11.34
CA PRO A 561 -24.13 -19.37 11.66
C PRO A 561 -23.89 -18.14 12.56
N CYS A 562 -22.65 -17.74 12.79
CA CYS A 562 -22.25 -16.66 13.69
C CYS A 562 -21.81 -15.40 12.93
N GLY A 563 -21.58 -14.31 13.65
CA GLY A 563 -20.99 -13.07 13.12
C GLY A 563 -19.60 -13.30 12.53
N LYS A 564 -19.23 -12.55 11.48
CA LYS A 564 -17.91 -12.64 10.84
C LYS A 564 -17.36 -11.25 10.63
N ILE A 565 -16.11 -11.06 11.06
CA ILE A 565 -15.38 -9.82 10.86
C ILE A 565 -14.06 -10.15 10.15
N PHE A 566 -13.97 -9.72 8.88
CA PHE A 566 -12.77 -9.87 8.06
C PHE A 566 -11.93 -8.61 8.17
N VAL A 567 -10.65 -8.77 8.48
CA VAL A 567 -9.70 -7.66 8.62
C VAL A 567 -8.47 -7.93 7.78
N GLY A 568 -7.98 -6.92 7.07
CA GLY A 568 -6.81 -7.10 6.22
C GLY A 568 -6.43 -5.81 5.48
N ASP A 569 -5.40 -5.91 4.66
CA ASP A 569 -4.98 -4.89 3.71
C ASP A 569 -4.99 -5.51 2.31
N PRO A 570 -5.89 -5.09 1.42
CA PRO A 570 -6.02 -5.69 0.09
C PRO A 570 -4.76 -5.58 -0.76
N HIS A 571 -3.87 -4.64 -0.43
CA HIS A 571 -2.62 -4.41 -1.14
C HIS A 571 -1.43 -5.17 -0.55
N GLN A 572 -1.65 -5.93 0.54
CA GLN A 572 -0.66 -6.85 1.13
C GLN A 572 -0.91 -8.32 0.77
N GLN A 573 -1.67 -8.61 -0.28
CA GLN A 573 -1.84 -9.96 -0.81
C GLN A 573 -0.56 -10.40 -1.53
N ILE A 574 0.15 -11.39 -0.95
CA ILE A 574 1.42 -11.92 -1.49
C ILE A 574 1.47 -13.44 -1.54
N TYR A 575 0.34 -14.12 -1.35
CA TYR A 575 0.24 -15.59 -1.36
C TYR A 575 -0.69 -16.13 -2.45
N THR A 576 -0.89 -15.40 -3.56
CA THR A 576 -1.70 -15.87 -4.71
C THR A 576 -1.19 -17.18 -5.29
N PHE A 577 0.14 -17.41 -5.26
CA PHE A 577 0.75 -18.65 -5.69
C PHE A 577 0.33 -19.87 -4.87
N ARG A 578 -0.26 -19.67 -3.67
CA ARG A 578 -0.89 -20.69 -2.83
C ARG A 578 -2.39 -20.81 -3.02
N GLY A 579 -2.95 -20.13 -4.01
CA GLY A 579 -4.39 -20.07 -4.25
C GLY A 579 -5.14 -19.12 -3.33
N ALA A 580 -4.45 -18.15 -2.71
CA ALA A 580 -5.10 -17.09 -1.94
C ALA A 580 -5.93 -16.18 -2.85
N VAL A 581 -7.14 -15.88 -2.41
CA VAL A 581 -8.07 -14.93 -3.05
C VAL A 581 -8.37 -13.82 -2.05
N ASN A 582 -8.44 -12.60 -2.54
CA ASN A 582 -8.68 -11.46 -1.66
C ASN A 582 -10.12 -11.45 -1.12
N ALA A 583 -10.32 -12.05 0.06
CA ALA A 583 -11.61 -12.15 0.70
C ALA A 583 -12.28 -10.79 0.95
N LEU A 584 -11.49 -9.72 1.12
CA LEU A 584 -12.00 -8.37 1.35
C LEU A 584 -12.80 -7.82 0.15
N PHE A 585 -12.55 -8.31 -1.07
CA PHE A 585 -13.28 -7.93 -2.27
C PHE A 585 -14.33 -8.96 -2.71
N THR A 586 -14.13 -10.24 -2.36
CA THR A 586 -14.94 -11.34 -2.91
C THR A 586 -16.08 -11.77 -1.98
N VAL A 587 -15.99 -11.47 -0.68
CA VAL A 587 -17.01 -11.87 0.29
C VAL A 587 -18.14 -10.83 0.32
N PRO A 588 -19.42 -11.27 0.19
CA PRO A 588 -20.54 -10.39 0.45
C PRO A 588 -20.51 -9.84 1.88
N HIS A 589 -20.70 -8.55 2.04
CA HIS A 589 -20.58 -7.87 3.32
C HIS A 589 -21.75 -6.93 3.59
N THR A 590 -22.07 -6.74 4.86
CA THR A 590 -23.10 -5.80 5.30
C THR A 590 -22.55 -4.40 5.48
N HIS A 591 -21.32 -4.28 6.01
CA HIS A 591 -20.65 -3.02 6.27
C HIS A 591 -19.16 -3.12 5.96
N VAL A 592 -18.58 -2.02 5.47
CA VAL A 592 -17.13 -1.87 5.25
C VAL A 592 -16.63 -0.67 6.04
N PHE A 593 -15.61 -0.90 6.86
CA PHE A 593 -14.92 0.14 7.60
C PHE A 593 -13.48 0.25 7.11
N TYR A 594 -13.10 1.44 6.68
CA TYR A 594 -11.71 1.71 6.27
C TYR A 594 -10.93 2.23 7.47
N LEU A 595 -9.98 1.44 7.95
CA LEU A 595 -9.04 1.87 8.99
C LEU A 595 -7.92 2.73 8.37
N THR A 596 -8.31 3.72 7.61
CA THR A 596 -7.46 4.82 7.20
C THR A 596 -7.43 5.89 8.28
N GLN A 597 -8.36 5.80 9.23
CA GLN A 597 -8.57 6.75 10.31
C GLN A 597 -8.01 6.20 11.62
N ILE A 598 -7.28 7.05 12.31
CA ILE A 598 -6.92 6.83 13.70
C ILE A 598 -8.14 7.23 14.52
N TYR A 599 -8.80 6.26 15.14
CA TYR A 599 -9.63 6.61 16.29
C TYR A 599 -8.71 7.09 17.42
N ARG A 600 -8.72 8.39 17.65
CA ARG A 600 -7.96 9.06 18.69
C ARG A 600 -8.58 8.85 20.06
N THR A 601 -8.53 7.68 20.60
CA THR A 601 -8.81 7.54 22.03
C THR A 601 -7.67 6.93 22.82
N ILE A 602 -6.55 6.63 22.18
CA ILE A 602 -5.37 6.17 22.91
C ILE A 602 -4.15 6.84 22.28
N GLU A 603 -3.46 7.67 23.04
CA GLU A 603 -2.24 8.40 22.69
C GLU A 603 -1.07 7.54 22.17
N LYS A 604 -1.28 6.26 21.93
CA LYS A 604 -0.26 5.27 21.57
C LYS A 604 -0.62 4.37 20.38
N ILE A 605 -1.67 4.64 19.60
CA ILE A 605 -1.83 3.94 18.32
C ILE A 605 -1.04 4.71 17.28
N SER A 606 0.26 4.48 17.27
CA SER A 606 1.12 4.95 16.21
C SER A 606 0.80 4.18 14.93
N PHE A 607 0.57 4.88 13.82
CA PHE A 607 0.88 4.27 12.54
C PHE A 607 2.27 3.66 12.63
N ARG A 608 2.44 2.51 12.00
CA ARG A 608 3.72 1.79 11.97
C ARG A 608 4.87 2.70 11.57
N PHE A 609 4.64 3.66 10.68
CA PHE A 609 5.65 4.48 10.03
C PHE A 609 5.22 5.95 9.94
N GLY A 610 6.21 6.83 9.80
CA GLY A 610 5.99 8.26 9.62
C GLY A 610 5.63 8.62 8.18
N VAL A 611 5.51 9.92 7.94
CA VAL A 611 4.97 10.50 6.71
C VAL A 611 5.76 10.12 5.46
N GLU A 612 7.09 10.15 5.53
CA GLU A 612 7.93 9.90 4.36
C GLU A 612 7.78 8.45 3.85
N ILE A 613 7.73 7.49 4.76
CA ILE A 613 7.52 6.07 4.40
C ILE A 613 6.10 5.86 3.86
N ALA A 614 5.10 6.51 4.48
CA ALA A 614 3.72 6.48 4.00
C ALA A 614 3.60 7.01 2.58
N TYR A 615 4.30 8.10 2.28
CA TYR A 615 4.34 8.69 0.94
C TYR A 615 4.91 7.72 -0.11
N VAL A 616 6.00 7.00 0.20
CA VAL A 616 6.53 5.96 -0.69
C VAL A 616 5.51 4.86 -0.95
N GLY A 617 4.85 4.38 0.12
CA GLY A 617 3.79 3.37 -0.01
C GLY A 617 2.61 3.87 -0.84
N ALA A 618 2.13 5.09 -0.58
CA ALA A 618 1.05 5.73 -1.35
C ALA A 618 1.42 5.90 -2.83
N THR A 619 2.68 6.25 -3.12
CA THR A 619 3.17 6.39 -4.50
C THR A 619 3.21 5.05 -5.23
N ILE A 620 3.61 3.96 -4.58
CA ILE A 620 3.53 2.61 -5.17
C ILE A 620 2.07 2.27 -5.52
N LEU A 621 1.12 2.58 -4.64
CA LEU A 621 -0.30 2.34 -4.89
C LEU A 621 -0.82 3.20 -6.05
N ASP A 622 -0.47 4.48 -6.13
CA ASP A 622 -0.88 5.40 -7.19
C ASP A 622 -0.27 5.01 -8.55
N VAL A 623 1.07 4.94 -8.64
CA VAL A 623 1.79 4.76 -9.90
C VAL A 623 1.68 3.33 -10.41
N CYS A 624 1.86 2.32 -9.53
CA CYS A 624 1.97 0.93 -9.94
C CYS A 624 0.62 0.19 -9.90
N LYS A 625 -0.33 0.63 -9.08
CA LYS A 625 -1.63 -0.04 -8.92
C LYS A 625 -2.82 0.84 -9.30
N ARG A 626 -2.61 2.10 -9.66
CA ARG A 626 -3.66 3.08 -10.01
C ARG A 626 -4.71 3.27 -8.91
N VAL A 627 -4.33 3.08 -7.66
CA VAL A 627 -5.17 3.29 -6.49
C VAL A 627 -5.03 4.74 -6.04
N ARG A 628 -5.92 5.61 -6.51
CA ARG A 628 -5.82 7.07 -6.30
C ARG A 628 -6.80 7.62 -5.25
N LYS A 629 -7.91 6.94 -5.02
CA LYS A 629 -9.01 7.45 -4.17
C LYS A 629 -8.75 7.34 -2.67
N LYS A 630 -7.78 6.54 -2.24
CA LYS A 630 -7.46 6.29 -0.84
C LYS A 630 -5.97 6.34 -0.64
N THR A 631 -5.51 7.34 0.08
CA THR A 631 -4.09 7.57 0.34
C THR A 631 -3.71 6.97 1.69
N LEU A 632 -2.54 6.34 1.73
CA LEU A 632 -1.92 5.89 2.97
C LEU A 632 -1.41 7.11 3.73
N VAL A 633 -1.82 7.26 4.98
CA VAL A 633 -1.43 8.39 5.83
C VAL A 633 -0.49 7.88 6.91
N GLY A 634 0.64 8.54 7.11
CA GLY A 634 1.64 8.20 8.13
C GLY A 634 1.26 8.68 9.54
N GLY A 635 2.02 8.26 10.54
CA GLY A 635 1.92 8.78 11.91
C GLY A 635 2.71 10.08 12.10
N ASN A 636 2.54 10.74 13.25
CA ASN A 636 3.20 12.02 13.58
C ASN A 636 4.70 11.90 13.91
N HIS A 637 5.30 10.73 13.81
CA HIS A 637 6.71 10.56 14.11
C HIS A 637 7.57 10.79 12.87
N GLN A 638 8.78 11.25 13.09
CA GLN A 638 9.74 11.46 12.04
C GLN A 638 10.10 10.15 11.34
N SER A 639 10.14 10.19 10.03
CA SER A 639 10.67 9.11 9.21
C SER A 639 11.60 9.66 8.15
N ASP A 640 12.58 8.86 7.74
CA ASP A 640 13.57 9.22 6.73
C ASP A 640 13.62 8.16 5.61
N ILE A 641 13.78 8.65 4.38
CA ILE A 641 13.92 7.78 3.18
C ILE A 641 15.18 8.12 2.39
N ARG A 642 16.06 8.95 2.93
CA ARG A 642 17.24 9.47 2.24
C ARG A 642 18.54 8.76 2.62
N GLY A 643 18.48 7.69 3.46
CA GLY A 643 19.61 6.79 3.67
C GLY A 643 20.28 6.81 5.04
N ASP A 644 19.62 7.31 6.09
CA ASP A 644 20.12 7.18 7.46
C ASP A 644 20.06 5.72 7.94
N THR A 645 21.24 5.13 8.25
CA THR A 645 21.41 3.72 8.61
C THR A 645 21.72 3.48 10.10
N LYS A 646 21.38 4.41 10.99
CA LYS A 646 21.69 4.25 12.42
C LYS A 646 20.91 3.09 13.04
N GLY A 647 21.61 2.27 13.82
CA GLY A 647 21.05 1.16 14.60
C GLY A 647 20.89 -0.13 13.82
N GLN A 648 20.01 -1.01 14.30
CA GLN A 648 19.72 -2.30 13.68
C GLN A 648 19.02 -2.12 12.31
N VAL A 649 19.44 -2.90 11.30
CA VAL A 649 18.94 -2.80 9.94
C VAL A 649 18.35 -4.13 9.46
N ALA A 650 17.11 -4.12 8.98
CA ALA A 650 16.49 -5.26 8.31
C ALA A 650 16.73 -5.19 6.79
N LEU A 651 17.42 -6.17 6.25
CA LEU A 651 17.70 -6.34 4.82
C LEU A 651 16.63 -7.23 4.21
N LEU A 652 15.71 -6.64 3.45
CA LEU A 652 14.56 -7.34 2.87
C LEU A 652 14.75 -7.58 1.38
N SER A 653 14.70 -8.85 0.99
CA SER A 653 14.92 -9.33 -0.35
C SER A 653 13.66 -9.96 -0.95
N ARG A 654 13.59 -9.99 -2.27
CA ARG A 654 12.61 -10.76 -3.03
C ARG A 654 12.92 -12.26 -3.02
N THR A 655 14.22 -12.63 -3.00
CA THR A 655 14.71 -14.00 -3.19
C THR A 655 15.62 -14.48 -2.05
N ASN A 656 15.60 -15.80 -1.78
CA ASN A 656 16.53 -16.38 -0.80
C ASN A 656 17.99 -16.39 -1.29
N ALA A 657 18.24 -16.40 -2.60
CA ALA A 657 19.59 -16.29 -3.13
C ALA A 657 20.24 -14.95 -2.76
N ASN A 658 19.49 -13.87 -2.94
CA ASN A 658 20.00 -12.54 -2.58
C ASN A 658 20.12 -12.36 -1.06
N VAL A 659 19.25 -13.02 -0.25
CA VAL A 659 19.44 -13.07 1.22
C VAL A 659 20.79 -13.71 1.57
N PHE A 660 21.19 -14.77 0.86
CA PHE A 660 22.50 -15.40 1.06
C PHE A 660 23.63 -14.47 0.65
N ASP A 661 23.51 -13.80 -0.50
CA ASP A 661 24.50 -12.84 -0.99
C ASP A 661 24.73 -11.71 0.04
N GLU A 662 23.66 -11.19 0.61
CA GLU A 662 23.73 -10.16 1.64
C GLU A 662 24.31 -10.68 2.96
N ALA A 663 23.96 -11.92 3.35
CA ALA A 663 24.56 -12.55 4.52
C ALA A 663 26.09 -12.70 4.35
N VAL A 664 26.54 -13.12 3.16
CA VAL A 664 27.97 -13.15 2.82
C VAL A 664 28.57 -11.76 2.94
N ARG A 665 27.96 -10.76 2.33
CA ARG A 665 28.44 -9.38 2.30
C ARG A 665 28.64 -8.78 3.70
N VAL A 666 27.65 -8.95 4.60
CA VAL A 666 27.72 -8.34 5.95
C VAL A 666 28.61 -9.14 6.91
N THR A 667 28.92 -10.39 6.59
CA THR A 667 29.81 -11.24 7.41
C THR A 667 31.23 -11.32 6.85
N ASP A 668 31.54 -10.76 5.67
CA ASP A 668 32.84 -10.85 4.98
C ASP A 668 33.79 -9.68 5.34
N GLY A 669 33.49 -8.85 6.33
CA GLY A 669 34.32 -7.77 6.81
C GLY A 669 35.39 -8.23 7.81
N GLU A 670 36.35 -7.34 8.15
CA GLU A 670 37.37 -7.58 9.19
C GLU A 670 36.71 -7.88 10.56
N VAL A 671 35.59 -7.24 10.84
CA VAL A 671 34.72 -7.53 11.99
C VAL A 671 33.38 -8.07 11.46
N PRO A 672 33.17 -9.41 11.50
CA PRO A 672 31.92 -9.99 11.02
C PRO A 672 30.71 -9.51 11.83
N ALA A 673 29.69 -9.02 11.13
CA ALA A 673 28.49 -8.51 11.78
C ALA A 673 27.64 -9.66 12.37
N ARG A 674 26.96 -9.40 13.48
CA ARG A 674 25.98 -10.30 14.06
C ARG A 674 24.69 -10.24 13.26
N ILE A 675 24.23 -11.38 12.77
CA ILE A 675 23.08 -11.46 11.89
C ILE A 675 21.97 -12.32 12.49
N HIS A 676 20.72 -11.99 12.17
CA HIS A 676 19.56 -12.83 12.42
C HIS A 676 18.87 -13.17 11.10
N LEU A 677 18.70 -14.46 10.80
CA LEU A 677 17.94 -14.93 9.64
C LEU A 677 16.48 -15.13 10.02
N ILE A 678 15.56 -14.40 9.39
CA ILE A 678 14.12 -14.51 9.66
C ILE A 678 13.64 -15.94 9.43
N GLY A 679 13.13 -16.56 10.48
CA GLY A 679 12.71 -17.98 10.50
C GLY A 679 13.81 -18.97 10.86
N GLY A 680 15.01 -18.50 11.18
CA GLY A 680 16.16 -19.27 11.66
C GLY A 680 16.95 -20.02 10.59
N ILE A 681 18.14 -20.43 10.93
CA ILE A 681 19.11 -21.14 10.06
C ILE A 681 18.52 -22.40 9.43
N LYS A 682 17.82 -23.21 10.23
CA LYS A 682 17.22 -24.47 9.75
C LYS A 682 16.18 -24.23 8.64
N SER A 683 15.36 -23.19 8.79
CA SER A 683 14.37 -22.81 7.78
C SER A 683 15.01 -22.18 6.53
N PHE A 684 16.21 -21.60 6.66
CA PHE A 684 16.95 -21.08 5.52
C PHE A 684 17.59 -22.22 4.71
N GLY A 685 18.01 -23.29 5.38
CA GLY A 685 18.50 -24.51 4.76
C GLY A 685 19.96 -24.44 4.32
N LEU A 686 20.82 -23.89 5.15
CA LEU A 686 22.28 -23.85 4.92
C LEU A 686 22.87 -25.27 4.75
N ASP A 687 22.38 -26.25 5.54
CA ASP A 687 22.78 -27.65 5.42
C ASP A 687 22.52 -28.20 4.02
N ARG A 688 21.37 -27.84 3.41
CA ARG A 688 21.03 -28.28 2.06
C ARG A 688 21.90 -27.62 0.99
N ILE A 689 22.37 -26.38 1.20
CA ILE A 689 23.35 -25.72 0.33
C ILE A 689 24.67 -26.49 0.35
N ILE A 690 25.16 -26.91 1.52
CA ILE A 690 26.34 -27.75 1.66
C ILE A 690 26.16 -29.09 0.93
N ASP A 691 25.04 -29.75 1.11
CA ASP A 691 24.76 -31.05 0.48
C ASP A 691 24.70 -30.95 -1.06
N ILE A 692 24.15 -29.85 -1.61
CA ILE A 692 24.18 -29.57 -3.06
C ILE A 692 25.62 -29.31 -3.53
N TRP A 693 26.41 -28.58 -2.72
CA TRP A 693 27.83 -28.36 -3.03
C TRP A 693 28.62 -29.67 -3.02
N ILE A 694 28.38 -30.56 -2.03
CA ILE A 694 29.02 -31.88 -2.02
C ILE A 694 28.65 -32.70 -3.26
N LEU A 695 27.39 -32.65 -3.70
CA LEU A 695 26.91 -33.33 -4.92
C LEU A 695 27.60 -32.81 -6.20
N LEU A 696 28.01 -31.52 -6.20
CA LEU A 696 28.75 -30.89 -7.30
C LEU A 696 30.23 -31.37 -7.36
N GLN A 697 30.82 -31.81 -6.24
CA GLN A 697 32.21 -32.22 -6.20
C GLN A 697 32.42 -33.61 -6.90
N PRO A 698 33.58 -33.85 -7.57
CA PRO A 698 33.96 -35.18 -8.07
C PRO A 698 33.94 -36.22 -6.97
N GLU A 699 33.60 -37.45 -7.27
CA GLU A 699 33.55 -38.57 -6.29
C GLU A 699 34.91 -38.79 -5.59
N GLU A 700 36.03 -38.58 -6.28
CA GLU A 700 37.37 -38.68 -5.72
C GLU A 700 37.59 -37.67 -4.62
N GLU A 701 37.19 -36.40 -4.82
CA GLU A 701 37.26 -35.36 -3.83
C GLU A 701 36.30 -35.59 -2.66
N GLN A 702 35.11 -36.12 -2.93
CA GLN A 702 34.14 -36.47 -1.86
C GLN A 702 34.76 -37.53 -0.94
N LYS A 703 35.38 -38.58 -1.50
CA LYS A 703 36.04 -39.65 -0.74
C LYS A 703 37.27 -39.15 0.01
N LYS A 704 38.13 -38.37 -0.67
CA LYS A 704 39.34 -37.77 -0.08
C LYS A 704 39.08 -36.86 1.12
N ARG A 705 38.02 -36.07 1.06
CA ARG A 705 37.61 -35.15 2.12
C ARG A 705 36.56 -35.69 3.08
N ASN A 706 36.18 -36.94 2.92
CA ASN A 706 35.15 -37.66 3.70
C ASN A 706 33.84 -36.88 3.78
N LEU A 707 33.40 -36.31 2.65
CA LEU A 707 32.18 -35.48 2.56
C LEU A 707 30.96 -36.42 2.52
N VAL A 708 29.97 -36.15 3.36
CA VAL A 708 28.74 -36.95 3.47
C VAL A 708 27.50 -36.09 3.28
N ILE A 709 26.68 -36.46 2.30
CA ILE A 709 25.39 -35.83 2.05
C ILE A 709 24.39 -36.28 3.11
N LYS A 710 23.85 -35.34 3.88
CA LYS A 710 22.89 -35.58 4.99
C LYS A 710 21.45 -35.59 4.52
N ASP A 711 21.07 -34.67 3.60
CA ASP A 711 19.70 -34.54 3.07
C ASP A 711 19.34 -35.80 2.22
N ARG A 712 18.25 -36.47 2.64
CA ARG A 712 17.77 -37.68 1.97
C ARG A 712 17.39 -37.45 0.51
N PHE A 713 16.85 -36.27 0.20
CA PHE A 713 16.43 -35.95 -1.16
C PHE A 713 17.66 -35.73 -2.06
N ILE A 714 18.63 -34.93 -1.60
CA ILE A 714 19.87 -34.68 -2.36
C ILE A 714 20.66 -35.96 -2.54
N LYS A 715 20.73 -36.80 -1.51
CA LYS A 715 21.43 -38.12 -1.57
C LYS A 715 20.91 -39.02 -2.67
N ARG A 716 19.62 -39.00 -3.00
CA ARG A 716 19.01 -39.79 -4.09
C ARG A 716 19.61 -39.46 -5.47
N TRP A 717 20.16 -38.25 -5.64
CA TRP A 717 20.74 -37.83 -6.90
C TRP A 717 22.16 -38.36 -7.14
N VAL A 718 22.86 -38.81 -6.12
CA VAL A 718 24.21 -39.45 -6.27
C VAL A 718 24.16 -40.58 -7.29
N HIS A 719 23.10 -41.39 -7.28
CA HIS A 719 22.90 -42.52 -8.19
C HIS A 719 22.04 -42.17 -9.43
N LYS A 720 21.63 -40.89 -9.59
CA LYS A 720 20.76 -40.42 -10.67
C LYS A 720 21.39 -39.21 -11.38
N GLU A 721 22.51 -39.42 -12.07
CA GLU A 721 23.19 -38.37 -12.86
C GLU A 721 23.74 -37.20 -12.01
N GLY A 722 23.85 -37.34 -10.70
CA GLY A 722 24.48 -36.37 -9.83
C GLY A 722 23.86 -34.95 -9.87
N PHE A 723 24.74 -33.97 -9.86
CA PHE A 723 24.33 -32.55 -9.89
C PHE A 723 23.56 -32.19 -11.16
N SER A 724 23.93 -32.73 -12.33
CA SER A 724 23.22 -32.47 -13.59
C SER A 724 21.79 -32.98 -13.58
N GLY A 725 21.56 -34.15 -12.98
CA GLY A 725 20.22 -34.73 -12.79
C GLY A 725 19.38 -33.87 -11.87
N LEU A 726 19.95 -33.39 -10.75
CA LEU A 726 19.27 -32.47 -9.84
C LEU A 726 18.90 -31.16 -10.56
N LYS A 727 19.79 -30.60 -11.37
CA LYS A 727 19.53 -29.34 -12.09
C LYS A 727 18.39 -29.51 -13.12
N ARG A 728 18.37 -30.62 -13.87
CA ARG A 728 17.27 -30.95 -14.80
C ARG A 728 15.94 -31.11 -14.06
N TYR A 729 15.94 -31.80 -12.94
CA TYR A 729 14.75 -31.89 -12.08
C TYR A 729 14.23 -30.54 -11.68
N VAL A 730 15.10 -29.68 -11.14
CA VAL A 730 14.72 -28.35 -10.65
C VAL A 730 14.10 -27.49 -11.74
N THR A 731 14.64 -27.56 -12.95
CA THR A 731 14.08 -26.85 -14.12
C THR A 731 12.71 -27.43 -14.53
N ALA A 732 12.59 -28.76 -14.64
CA ALA A 732 11.34 -29.42 -15.03
C ALA A 732 10.23 -29.31 -13.97
N ALA A 733 10.59 -29.38 -12.69
CA ALA A 733 9.67 -29.24 -11.57
C ALA A 733 9.38 -27.79 -11.21
N GLU A 734 10.11 -26.83 -11.77
CA GLU A 734 10.06 -25.40 -11.40
C GLU A 734 10.22 -25.17 -9.87
N ASP A 735 11.15 -25.90 -9.27
CA ASP A 735 11.42 -25.77 -7.83
C ASP A 735 12.29 -24.54 -7.56
N LYS A 736 11.66 -23.39 -7.39
CA LYS A 736 12.33 -22.10 -7.18
C LYS A 736 13.19 -22.06 -5.92
N GLU A 737 12.89 -22.82 -4.91
CA GLU A 737 13.70 -22.90 -3.70
C GLU A 737 15.03 -23.61 -3.96
N LEU A 738 14.99 -24.76 -4.63
CA LEU A 738 16.21 -25.48 -5.01
C LEU A 738 16.99 -24.74 -6.12
N GLU A 739 16.29 -24.11 -7.06
CA GLU A 739 16.91 -23.28 -8.09
C GLU A 739 17.79 -22.18 -7.46
N ALA A 740 17.24 -21.48 -6.46
CA ALA A 740 17.99 -20.44 -5.74
C ALA A 740 19.22 -21.02 -5.01
N LYS A 741 19.10 -22.20 -4.39
CA LYS A 741 20.22 -22.84 -3.71
C LYS A 741 21.30 -23.33 -4.68
N ILE A 742 20.90 -23.85 -5.84
CA ILE A 742 21.82 -24.25 -6.92
C ILE A 742 22.58 -23.01 -7.43
N ALA A 743 21.87 -21.91 -7.67
CA ALA A 743 22.49 -20.66 -8.13
C ALA A 743 23.55 -20.14 -7.12
N VAL A 744 23.24 -20.23 -5.82
CA VAL A 744 24.20 -19.90 -4.76
C VAL A 744 25.44 -20.81 -4.82
N VAL A 745 25.25 -22.13 -4.97
CA VAL A 745 26.34 -23.09 -5.06
C VAL A 745 27.21 -22.85 -6.31
N GLU A 746 26.60 -22.60 -7.46
CA GLU A 746 27.32 -22.30 -8.71
C GLU A 746 28.10 -21.00 -8.60
N LYS A 747 27.52 -19.97 -7.96
CA LYS A 747 28.14 -18.65 -7.79
C LYS A 747 29.39 -18.70 -6.89
N TYR A 748 29.29 -19.34 -5.73
CA TYR A 748 30.34 -19.31 -4.71
C TYR A 748 31.24 -20.55 -4.70
N ASN A 749 30.79 -21.66 -5.26
CA ASN A 749 31.50 -22.93 -5.44
C ASN A 749 32.46 -23.27 -4.29
N ILE A 750 33.77 -23.09 -4.46
CA ILE A 750 34.85 -23.51 -3.51
C ILE A 750 34.67 -22.81 -2.15
N ARG A 751 34.09 -21.62 -2.11
CA ARG A 751 33.88 -20.84 -0.87
C ARG A 751 32.69 -21.30 -0.05
N ILE A 752 31.80 -22.16 -0.57
CA ILE A 752 30.54 -22.52 0.10
C ILE A 752 30.75 -23.06 1.54
N PRO A 753 31.70 -23.99 1.81
CA PRO A 753 31.88 -24.50 3.17
C PRO A 753 32.27 -23.41 4.18
N GLU A 754 33.24 -22.56 3.79
CA GLU A 754 33.68 -21.41 4.58
C GLU A 754 32.54 -20.44 4.85
N LEU A 755 31.81 -20.06 3.79
CA LEU A 755 30.73 -19.08 3.89
C LEU A 755 29.57 -19.57 4.77
N VAL A 756 29.19 -20.82 4.62
CA VAL A 756 28.09 -21.41 5.43
C VAL A 756 28.49 -21.51 6.89
N GLU A 757 29.74 -21.92 7.19
CA GLU A 757 30.26 -21.98 8.55
C GLU A 757 30.28 -20.57 9.19
N ARG A 758 30.75 -19.58 8.45
CA ARG A 758 30.84 -18.19 8.89
C ARG A 758 29.46 -17.59 9.16
N ILE A 759 28.51 -17.73 8.23
CA ILE A 759 27.13 -17.29 8.40
C ILE A 759 26.52 -17.98 9.64
N GLY A 760 26.80 -19.29 9.84
CA GLY A 760 26.35 -20.03 11.00
C GLY A 760 26.89 -19.49 12.32
N LYS A 761 28.19 -19.10 12.36
CA LYS A 761 28.83 -18.49 13.54
C LYS A 761 28.33 -17.08 13.84
N CYS A 762 28.05 -16.30 12.82
CA CYS A 762 27.55 -14.92 12.95
C CYS A 762 26.06 -14.84 13.29
N HIS A 763 25.32 -15.93 13.10
CA HIS A 763 23.89 -15.97 13.39
C HIS A 763 23.61 -16.03 14.88
N ILE A 764 22.69 -15.15 15.31
CA ILE A 764 22.17 -15.14 16.68
C ILE A 764 20.66 -15.40 16.66
N GLU A 765 20.15 -16.13 17.65
CA GLU A 765 18.71 -16.43 17.71
C GLU A 765 17.90 -15.24 18.24
N ASP A 766 18.48 -14.47 19.15
CA ASP A 766 17.84 -13.29 19.70
C ASP A 766 17.99 -12.11 18.75
N VAL A 767 16.82 -11.66 18.23
CA VAL A 767 16.73 -10.57 17.25
C VAL A 767 17.26 -9.24 17.78
N ASP A 768 17.10 -8.98 19.08
CA ASP A 768 17.43 -7.68 19.68
C ASP A 768 18.93 -7.39 19.69
N PHE A 769 19.77 -8.43 19.65
CA PHE A 769 21.24 -8.30 19.61
C PHE A 769 21.83 -8.35 18.21
N ALA A 770 21.02 -8.55 17.18
CA ALA A 770 21.48 -8.57 15.80
C ALA A 770 21.76 -7.15 15.29
N GLU A 771 22.84 -6.98 14.55
CA GLU A 771 23.11 -5.77 13.79
C GLU A 771 22.33 -5.73 12.49
N TYR A 772 22.22 -6.91 11.84
CA TYR A 772 21.41 -7.08 10.63
C TYR A 772 20.40 -8.21 10.79
N ILE A 773 19.17 -7.93 10.34
CA ILE A 773 18.10 -8.92 10.22
C ILE A 773 17.92 -9.19 8.73
N LEU A 774 18.07 -10.44 8.28
CA LEU A 774 17.99 -10.79 6.87
C LEU A 774 16.82 -11.73 6.59
N GLY A 775 16.10 -11.45 5.52
CA GLY A 775 15.01 -12.33 5.11
C GLY A 775 14.31 -11.89 3.84
N THR A 776 13.49 -12.79 3.30
CA THR A 776 12.60 -12.42 2.21
C THR A 776 11.38 -11.68 2.73
N VAL A 777 10.78 -10.82 1.90
CA VAL A 777 9.55 -10.08 2.23
C VAL A 777 8.43 -11.02 2.67
N HIS A 778 8.30 -12.21 2.06
CA HIS A 778 7.32 -13.20 2.46
C HIS A 778 7.47 -13.66 3.92
N LYS A 779 8.72 -13.83 4.37
CA LYS A 779 9.01 -14.19 5.77
C LYS A 779 8.89 -13.00 6.72
N ALA A 780 9.11 -11.79 6.22
CA ALA A 780 9.02 -10.55 6.98
C ALA A 780 7.56 -10.04 7.13
N LYS A 781 6.59 -10.62 6.39
CA LYS A 781 5.19 -10.21 6.54
C LYS A 781 4.70 -10.45 7.97
N GLY A 782 4.07 -9.41 8.55
CA GLY A 782 3.65 -9.39 9.95
C GLY A 782 4.73 -8.92 10.94
N LEU A 783 6.00 -8.81 10.52
CA LEU A 783 7.08 -8.25 11.32
C LEU A 783 7.27 -6.76 11.00
N GLU A 784 8.03 -6.06 11.87
CA GLU A 784 8.30 -4.62 11.77
C GLU A 784 9.69 -4.29 12.28
N PHE A 785 10.33 -3.32 11.64
CA PHE A 785 11.71 -2.96 11.93
C PHE A 785 11.88 -1.44 11.95
N ASP A 786 12.76 -0.93 12.80
CA ASP A 786 13.02 0.50 12.86
C ASP A 786 13.66 1.01 11.57
N THR A 787 14.62 0.28 11.02
CA THR A 787 15.25 0.59 9.73
C THR A 787 15.09 -0.59 8.78
N VAL A 788 14.53 -0.34 7.61
CA VAL A 788 14.43 -1.33 6.53
C VAL A 788 15.25 -0.88 5.34
N HIS A 789 16.03 -1.80 4.83
CA HIS A 789 16.80 -1.68 3.62
C HIS A 789 16.17 -2.61 2.57
N VAL A 790 15.50 -2.04 1.58
CA VAL A 790 14.92 -2.79 0.47
C VAL A 790 16.04 -3.12 -0.51
N LEU A 791 16.20 -4.40 -0.88
CA LEU A 791 17.29 -4.82 -1.77
C LEU A 791 16.93 -4.67 -3.25
N ASP A 792 17.93 -4.73 -4.14
CA ASP A 792 17.76 -4.43 -5.58
C ASP A 792 17.27 -5.61 -6.44
N ASP A 793 16.68 -6.64 -5.83
CA ASP A 793 16.19 -7.84 -6.52
C ASP A 793 14.66 -7.84 -6.79
N PHE A 794 14.01 -6.70 -6.61
CA PHE A 794 12.63 -6.45 -7.01
C PHE A 794 12.53 -6.02 -8.48
N VAL A 795 11.30 -5.78 -8.93
CA VAL A 795 11.01 -5.29 -10.27
C VAL A 795 11.90 -4.09 -10.61
N LYS A 796 12.57 -4.15 -11.76
CA LYS A 796 13.37 -3.04 -12.28
C LYS A 796 12.45 -2.08 -13.02
N VAL A 797 12.31 -0.87 -12.47
CA VAL A 797 11.55 0.20 -13.08
C VAL A 797 12.54 1.14 -13.77
N PRO A 798 12.48 1.27 -15.12
CA PRO A 798 13.34 2.20 -15.83
C PRO A 798 12.98 3.64 -15.46
N CYS A 799 13.97 4.49 -15.42
CA CYS A 799 13.76 5.91 -15.24
C CYS A 799 13.58 6.59 -16.60
N ALA A 800 12.44 7.18 -16.79
CA ALA A 800 12.29 8.21 -17.81
C ALA A 800 11.28 9.18 -17.28
N ARG A 801 11.52 10.41 -17.18
CA ARG A 801 10.64 11.52 -16.82
C ARG A 801 9.36 11.12 -16.02
N HIS A 802 8.65 12.05 -15.48
CA HIS A 802 7.41 11.93 -14.71
C HIS A 802 6.19 11.26 -15.44
N ASN A 803 6.36 10.75 -16.65
CA ASN A 803 5.24 10.21 -17.43
C ASN A 803 5.52 8.79 -17.94
N LEU A 804 4.75 7.81 -17.44
CA LEU A 804 4.78 6.42 -17.91
C LEU A 804 4.52 6.28 -19.42
N ALA A 805 3.72 7.18 -20.00
CA ALA A 805 3.44 7.19 -21.44
C ALA A 805 4.70 7.45 -22.30
N GLN A 806 5.75 8.03 -21.72
CA GLN A 806 7.04 8.25 -22.37
C GLN A 806 7.98 7.03 -22.30
N LEU A 807 7.55 5.92 -21.69
CA LEU A 807 8.28 4.66 -21.59
C LEU A 807 7.66 3.62 -22.54
N PRO A 808 7.91 3.66 -23.86
CA PRO A 808 7.17 2.86 -24.86
C PRO A 808 7.28 1.35 -24.65
N HIS A 809 8.32 0.89 -23.96
CA HIS A 809 8.58 -0.53 -23.71
C HIS A 809 8.30 -0.98 -22.28
N PHE A 810 7.92 -0.07 -21.38
CA PHE A 810 7.59 -0.39 -20.00
C PHE A 810 6.09 -0.24 -19.78
N ARG A 811 5.46 -1.34 -19.41
CA ARG A 811 4.04 -1.35 -19.00
C ARG A 811 3.93 -1.93 -17.60
N VAL A 812 3.33 -1.19 -16.70
CA VAL A 812 3.09 -1.64 -15.31
C VAL A 812 2.28 -2.93 -15.30
N GLU A 813 1.33 -3.05 -16.22
CA GLU A 813 0.45 -4.21 -16.39
C GLU A 813 1.16 -5.48 -16.86
N SER A 814 2.39 -5.37 -17.39
CA SER A 814 3.19 -6.53 -17.80
C SER A 814 3.75 -7.32 -16.59
N PHE A 815 3.73 -6.74 -15.41
CA PHE A 815 4.14 -7.37 -14.17
C PHE A 815 2.94 -7.89 -13.38
N SER A 816 3.14 -9.00 -12.68
CA SER A 816 2.14 -9.53 -11.77
C SER A 816 1.84 -8.50 -10.66
N GLU A 817 0.59 -8.36 -10.29
CA GLU A 817 0.18 -7.51 -9.18
C GLU A 817 0.90 -7.88 -7.86
N ASP A 818 1.23 -9.17 -7.70
CA ASP A 818 1.99 -9.68 -6.55
C ASP A 818 3.37 -9.03 -6.41
N GLU A 819 4.03 -8.66 -7.51
CA GLU A 819 5.35 -8.00 -7.46
C GLU A 819 5.23 -6.60 -6.83
N TRP A 820 4.19 -5.86 -7.18
CA TRP A 820 3.90 -4.55 -6.57
C TRP A 820 3.47 -4.68 -5.12
N ASN A 821 2.67 -5.69 -4.80
CA ASN A 821 2.28 -6.00 -3.43
C ASN A 821 3.50 -6.37 -2.58
N LEU A 822 4.45 -7.14 -3.10
CA LEU A 822 5.69 -7.47 -2.41
C LEU A 822 6.52 -6.23 -2.11
N LEU A 823 6.67 -5.32 -3.10
CA LEU A 823 7.38 -4.07 -2.90
C LEU A 823 6.68 -3.18 -1.85
N TYR A 824 5.35 -3.07 -1.92
CA TYR A 824 4.54 -2.35 -0.94
C TYR A 824 4.68 -2.96 0.47
N VAL A 825 4.62 -4.29 0.59
CA VAL A 825 4.86 -4.97 1.87
C VAL A 825 6.26 -4.69 2.40
N ALA A 826 7.30 -4.72 1.55
CA ALA A 826 8.68 -4.44 1.96
C ALA A 826 8.81 -3.04 2.56
N VAL A 827 8.31 -2.03 1.86
CA VAL A 827 8.33 -0.62 2.29
C VAL A 827 7.58 -0.44 3.61
N THR A 828 6.39 -1.02 3.73
CA THR A 828 5.54 -0.88 4.93
C THR A 828 6.03 -1.70 6.14
N ARG A 829 7.18 -2.37 6.07
CA ARG A 829 7.84 -2.99 7.24
C ARG A 829 8.66 -1.98 8.04
N ALA A 830 9.08 -0.87 7.44
CA ALA A 830 9.85 0.17 8.11
C ALA A 830 8.99 0.99 9.07
N LYS A 831 9.55 1.33 10.25
CA LYS A 831 8.92 2.24 11.21
C LYS A 831 9.48 3.66 11.12
N LYS A 832 10.81 3.80 11.13
CA LYS A 832 11.49 5.10 11.23
C LYS A 832 12.30 5.44 10.00
N ARG A 833 12.97 4.45 9.39
CA ARG A 833 13.90 4.68 8.27
C ARG A 833 13.69 3.65 7.18
N LEU A 834 13.68 4.11 5.95
CA LEU A 834 13.58 3.30 4.76
C LEU A 834 14.72 3.66 3.81
N ILE A 835 15.57 2.69 3.51
CA ILE A 835 16.63 2.86 2.51
C ILE A 835 16.11 2.32 1.19
N ILE A 836 15.96 3.21 0.22
CA ILE A 836 15.31 2.92 -1.06
C ILE A 836 16.29 2.41 -2.10
N THR A 837 15.77 1.67 -3.07
CA THR A 837 16.49 1.26 -4.28
C THR A 837 16.39 2.34 -5.35
N ARG A 838 17.23 2.24 -6.39
CA ARG A 838 17.08 3.07 -7.57
C ARG A 838 15.72 2.88 -8.26
N SER A 839 15.19 1.66 -8.28
CA SER A 839 13.84 1.38 -8.81
C SER A 839 12.74 2.10 -8.03
N LEU A 840 12.84 2.19 -6.71
CA LEU A 840 11.91 2.97 -5.89
C LEU A 840 12.02 4.47 -6.17
N GLU A 841 13.26 5.00 -6.31
CA GLU A 841 13.42 6.41 -6.74
C GLU A 841 12.80 6.65 -8.10
N ASN A 842 12.93 5.71 -9.04
CA ASN A 842 12.30 5.83 -10.35
C ASN A 842 10.76 5.86 -10.26
N ILE A 843 10.15 5.04 -9.40
CA ILE A 843 8.71 5.10 -9.13
C ILE A 843 8.30 6.46 -8.55
N LEU A 844 9.09 7.00 -7.61
CA LEU A 844 8.86 8.34 -7.06
C LEU A 844 9.00 9.44 -8.13
N THR A 845 9.99 9.31 -9.00
CA THR A 845 10.20 10.20 -10.15
C THR A 845 9.00 10.19 -11.10
N LEU A 846 8.37 9.02 -11.34
CA LEU A 846 7.14 8.93 -12.13
C LEU A 846 5.94 9.65 -11.49
N ALA A 847 5.97 9.86 -10.17
CA ALA A 847 5.02 10.71 -9.44
C ALA A 847 5.45 12.17 -9.34
N GLY A 848 6.52 12.58 -10.03
CA GLY A 848 7.06 13.92 -10.01
C GLY A 848 7.92 14.25 -8.79
N GLU A 849 8.35 13.24 -8.01
CA GLU A 849 9.21 13.43 -6.84
C GLU A 849 10.69 13.39 -7.25
N TYR A 850 11.37 14.49 -7.04
CA TYR A 850 12.79 14.63 -7.35
C TYR A 850 13.63 15.03 -6.14
N PHE A 851 13.04 15.08 -4.95
CA PHE A 851 13.68 15.51 -3.70
C PHE A 851 14.30 16.90 -3.82
N LEU A 852 13.49 17.84 -4.30
CA LEU A 852 13.92 19.23 -4.53
C LEU A 852 13.41 20.14 -3.42
N GLN A 853 14.23 21.14 -3.09
CA GLN A 853 13.90 22.23 -2.18
C GLN A 853 14.20 23.56 -2.87
N ALA A 854 13.30 24.53 -2.74
CA ALA A 854 13.51 25.86 -3.26
C ALA A 854 14.29 26.72 -2.26
N GLU A 855 15.25 27.51 -2.76
CA GLU A 855 16.04 28.48 -1.99
C GLU A 855 16.13 29.79 -2.78
N LEU A 856 16.14 30.94 -2.09
CA LEU A 856 16.35 32.25 -2.74
C LEU A 856 17.69 32.28 -3.46
N THR A 857 17.69 32.59 -4.75
CA THR A 857 18.90 32.67 -5.58
C THR A 857 19.94 33.62 -5.01
N SER A 858 19.48 34.73 -4.47
CA SER A 858 20.34 35.69 -3.78
C SER A 858 21.11 35.11 -2.61
N ASN A 859 20.56 34.09 -1.91
CA ASN A 859 21.23 33.39 -0.83
C ASN A 859 22.24 32.39 -1.36
N VAL A 860 21.87 31.65 -2.42
CA VAL A 860 22.71 30.66 -3.08
C VAL A 860 24.00 31.26 -3.64
N LEU A 861 23.88 32.43 -4.28
CA LEU A 861 25.02 33.09 -4.95
C LEU A 861 25.92 33.93 -4.01
N LYS A 862 25.58 34.05 -2.71
CA LYS A 862 26.48 34.67 -1.72
C LYS A 862 27.85 34.00 -1.63
N THR A 863 27.93 32.75 -1.96
CA THR A 863 29.18 31.95 -1.90
C THR A 863 29.98 31.98 -3.21
N GLY A 864 29.52 32.69 -4.24
CA GLY A 864 30.12 32.80 -5.55
C GLY A 864 29.33 32.08 -6.65
N VAL A 865 29.99 31.88 -7.79
CA VAL A 865 29.37 31.20 -8.94
C VAL A 865 29.09 29.73 -8.59
N VAL A 866 27.85 29.29 -8.79
CA VAL A 866 27.40 27.93 -8.53
C VAL A 866 27.06 27.23 -9.86
N HIS A 867 27.55 26.01 -10.05
CA HIS A 867 27.30 25.20 -11.22
C HIS A 867 26.19 24.18 -10.96
N CYS A 868 25.52 23.79 -12.05
CA CYS A 868 24.48 22.76 -12.02
C CYS A 868 25.08 21.41 -11.58
N CYS A 869 24.38 20.68 -10.70
CA CYS A 869 24.83 19.38 -10.17
C CYS A 869 24.56 18.19 -11.09
N VAL A 870 23.89 18.40 -12.21
CA VAL A 870 23.59 17.31 -13.16
C VAL A 870 24.84 16.98 -13.95
N GLY A 871 25.22 15.71 -13.98
CA GLY A 871 26.37 15.23 -14.76
C GLY A 871 26.25 15.67 -16.22
N GLN A 872 27.37 16.13 -16.79
CA GLN A 872 27.46 16.70 -18.16
C GLN A 872 26.77 18.06 -18.37
N CYS A 873 26.14 18.66 -17.36
CA CYS A 873 25.62 20.02 -17.43
C CYS A 873 26.67 21.02 -16.92
N ASN A 874 27.12 21.92 -17.79
CA ASN A 874 28.11 22.95 -17.45
C ASN A 874 27.48 24.33 -17.15
N ASN A 875 26.14 24.40 -17.11
CA ASN A 875 25.43 25.64 -16.87
C ASN A 875 25.67 26.16 -15.45
N THR A 876 25.83 27.47 -15.33
CA THR A 876 25.83 28.16 -14.03
C THR A 876 24.40 28.51 -13.62
N ILE A 877 24.19 28.72 -12.33
CA ILE A 877 22.95 29.31 -11.84
C ILE A 877 22.89 30.77 -12.21
N PRO A 878 21.85 31.22 -12.95
CA PRO A 878 21.71 32.61 -13.35
C PRO A 878 21.45 33.54 -12.15
N VAL A 879 21.93 34.76 -12.23
CA VAL A 879 21.86 35.78 -11.15
C VAL A 879 20.47 36.40 -11.06
N ASP A 880 19.75 36.39 -12.17
CA ASP A 880 18.45 37.05 -12.40
C ASP A 880 17.25 36.14 -12.03
N THR A 881 17.46 34.88 -11.74
CA THR A 881 16.39 34.00 -11.29
C THR A 881 15.95 34.30 -9.85
N VAL A 882 14.63 34.12 -9.57
CA VAL A 882 14.06 34.39 -8.25
C VAL A 882 14.45 33.30 -7.25
N LEU A 883 14.20 32.06 -7.62
CA LEU A 883 14.46 30.89 -6.81
C LEU A 883 15.38 29.91 -7.52
N THR A 884 16.20 29.24 -6.76
CA THR A 884 17.05 28.13 -7.23
C THR A 884 16.62 26.84 -6.55
N LEU A 885 16.54 25.76 -7.32
CA LEU A 885 16.20 24.44 -6.81
C LEU A 885 17.46 23.68 -6.42
N LYS A 886 17.43 23.13 -5.23
CA LYS A 886 18.47 22.25 -4.68
C LYS A 886 17.97 20.84 -4.59
N LYS A 887 18.66 19.92 -5.25
CA LYS A 887 18.42 18.47 -5.07
C LYS A 887 19.04 18.04 -3.74
N LEU A 888 18.22 17.38 -2.90
CA LEU A 888 18.67 16.87 -1.61
C LEU A 888 19.50 15.57 -1.79
N PRO A 889 20.49 15.30 -0.94
CA PRO A 889 21.30 14.09 -1.02
C PRO A 889 20.50 12.84 -0.67
N ILE A 890 20.81 11.72 -1.36
CA ILE A 890 20.20 10.41 -1.11
C ILE A 890 21.27 9.34 -1.16
N THR A 891 21.27 8.44 -0.17
CA THR A 891 22.06 7.20 -0.16
C THR A 891 21.15 6.02 -0.46
N TYR A 892 21.45 5.27 -1.53
CA TYR A 892 20.67 4.13 -1.97
C TYR A 892 21.07 2.83 -1.27
N SER A 893 20.24 1.82 -1.46
CA SER A 893 20.45 0.48 -0.91
C SER A 893 21.76 -0.19 -1.39
N ASN A 894 22.25 0.15 -2.57
CA ASN A 894 23.53 -0.32 -3.08
C ASN A 894 24.73 0.52 -2.60
N ARG A 895 24.52 1.40 -1.61
CA ARG A 895 25.50 2.33 -1.03
C ARG A 895 26.03 3.40 -2.00
N LYS A 896 25.48 3.50 -3.21
CA LYS A 896 25.76 4.64 -4.06
C LYS A 896 25.07 5.86 -3.48
N GLU A 897 25.76 7.01 -3.54
CA GLU A 897 25.23 8.29 -3.08
C GLU A 897 24.96 9.21 -4.26
N ASN A 898 23.82 9.89 -4.19
CA ASN A 898 23.60 11.10 -4.96
C ASN A 898 23.80 12.28 -4.01
N LYS A 899 24.91 13.01 -4.17
CA LYS A 899 25.27 14.13 -3.29
C LYS A 899 24.29 15.30 -3.36
N GLY A 900 23.40 15.30 -4.36
CA GLY A 900 22.52 16.43 -4.62
C GLY A 900 23.28 17.65 -5.15
N GLY A 901 22.72 18.83 -4.93
CA GLY A 901 23.28 20.10 -5.38
C GLY A 901 22.27 20.93 -6.16
N TYR A 902 22.66 22.10 -6.64
CA TYR A 902 21.77 23.05 -7.29
C TYR A 902 21.51 22.70 -8.77
N LEU A 903 20.33 23.04 -9.26
CA LEU A 903 19.91 22.82 -10.64
C LEU A 903 19.84 24.15 -11.41
N CYS A 904 20.37 24.20 -12.64
CA CYS A 904 20.08 25.30 -13.55
C CYS A 904 18.64 25.24 -14.05
N HIS A 905 18.14 26.34 -14.63
CA HIS A 905 16.76 26.46 -15.07
C HIS A 905 16.32 25.32 -16.00
N SER A 906 17.05 25.02 -17.05
CA SER A 906 16.74 23.93 -17.99
C SER A 906 16.69 22.55 -17.33
N CYS A 907 17.61 22.26 -16.40
CA CYS A 907 17.59 21.00 -15.66
C CYS A 907 16.45 20.92 -14.64
N ALA A 908 16.01 22.04 -14.10
CA ALA A 908 14.84 22.15 -13.24
C ALA A 908 13.55 21.97 -14.04
N GLU A 909 13.41 22.66 -15.17
CA GLU A 909 12.26 22.57 -16.08
C GLU A 909 11.97 21.14 -16.54
N GLN A 910 13.00 20.40 -16.93
CA GLN A 910 12.88 18.99 -17.30
C GLN A 910 12.31 18.11 -16.19
N ARG A 911 12.42 18.53 -14.92
CA ARG A 911 11.99 17.76 -13.74
C ARG A 911 10.62 18.16 -13.23
N ILE A 912 10.41 19.45 -13.02
CA ILE A 912 9.21 19.97 -12.37
C ILE A 912 8.24 20.68 -13.34
N GLY A 913 8.56 20.70 -14.63
CA GLY A 913 7.68 21.29 -15.67
C GLY A 913 7.23 22.70 -15.32
N PRO A 914 5.91 22.99 -15.35
CA PRO A 914 5.38 24.34 -15.13
C PRO A 914 5.72 24.99 -13.79
N LEU A 915 6.06 24.18 -12.77
CA LEU A 915 6.53 24.71 -11.48
C LEU A 915 7.84 25.49 -11.62
N THR A 916 8.60 25.30 -12.70
CA THR A 916 9.84 26.03 -12.96
C THR A 916 9.59 27.54 -13.13
N PHE A 917 8.38 27.94 -13.52
CA PHE A 917 8.03 29.35 -13.62
C PHE A 917 8.02 30.09 -12.29
N LEU A 918 7.88 29.38 -11.17
CA LEU A 918 8.10 29.96 -9.85
C LEU A 918 9.57 30.33 -9.63
N THR A 919 10.49 29.70 -10.35
CA THR A 919 11.94 29.92 -10.27
C THR A 919 12.50 30.76 -11.43
N ALA A 920 11.69 31.07 -12.44
CA ALA A 920 12.11 31.80 -13.64
C ALA A 920 12.56 33.24 -13.34
N SER A 921 13.28 33.86 -14.28
CA SER A 921 13.52 35.29 -14.19
C SER A 921 12.24 36.06 -14.52
N PRO A 922 12.02 37.25 -13.93
CA PRO A 922 10.87 38.11 -14.26
C PRO A 922 10.72 38.38 -15.74
N GLU A 923 11.85 38.59 -16.44
CA GLU A 923 11.85 38.87 -17.87
C GLU A 923 11.33 37.72 -18.72
N GLN A 924 11.64 36.47 -18.34
CA GLN A 924 11.14 35.26 -19.00
C GLN A 924 9.63 35.15 -18.87
N VAL A 925 9.09 35.37 -17.66
CA VAL A 925 7.63 35.32 -17.40
C VAL A 925 6.93 36.46 -18.17
N HIS A 926 7.41 37.69 -18.06
CA HIS A 926 6.81 38.83 -18.78
C HIS A 926 6.90 38.73 -20.29
N SER A 927 7.95 38.11 -20.85
CA SER A 927 8.02 37.89 -22.30
C SER A 927 6.93 36.93 -22.78
N MET A 928 6.57 35.93 -21.98
CA MET A 928 5.48 35.00 -22.29
C MET A 928 4.09 35.61 -22.12
N GLU A 929 3.87 36.43 -21.10
CA GLU A 929 2.63 37.17 -20.92
C GLU A 929 2.37 38.11 -22.10
N ARG A 930 3.39 38.81 -22.55
CA ARG A 930 3.30 39.66 -23.75
C ARG A 930 3.01 38.91 -25.03
N THR A 931 3.52 37.68 -25.16
CA THR A 931 3.24 36.82 -26.32
C THR A 931 1.78 36.38 -26.33
N VAL A 932 1.19 36.13 -25.17
CA VAL A 932 -0.23 35.77 -25.02
C VAL A 932 -1.13 37.01 -25.19
N GLU A 933 -0.75 38.18 -24.69
CA GLU A 933 -1.52 39.41 -24.82
C GLU A 933 -1.47 40.01 -26.26
N ASN A 934 -0.36 39.82 -26.99
CA ASN A 934 -0.22 40.27 -28.37
C ASN A 934 -0.91 39.37 -29.40
N LEU A 935 -1.39 38.20 -29.01
CA LEU A 935 -2.32 37.38 -29.77
C LEU A 935 -3.75 37.93 -29.60
N VAL A 936 -3.98 39.22 -29.91
CA VAL A 936 -5.33 39.75 -30.16
C VAL A 936 -5.80 39.17 -31.50
N LEU A 937 -6.14 37.91 -31.48
CA LEU A 937 -6.85 37.31 -32.60
C LEU A 937 -8.27 37.86 -32.64
N PRO A 938 -8.78 38.23 -33.85
CA PRO A 938 -10.18 38.56 -33.99
C PRO A 938 -11.03 37.44 -33.39
N ARG A 939 -12.12 37.77 -32.74
CA ARG A 939 -12.98 36.84 -32.00
C ARG A 939 -13.35 35.55 -32.74
N ASN A 940 -13.31 35.56 -34.07
CA ASN A 940 -13.60 34.41 -34.93
C ASN A 940 -12.39 33.50 -35.17
N GLU A 941 -11.16 33.96 -35.00
CA GLU A 941 -9.94 33.15 -35.10
C GLU A 941 -9.51 32.57 -33.76
N ALA A 942 -9.85 33.23 -32.64
CA ALA A 942 -9.65 32.69 -31.31
C ALA A 942 -10.41 31.38 -31.09
N LEU A 943 -11.56 31.20 -31.75
CA LEU A 943 -12.32 29.92 -31.74
C LEU A 943 -11.65 28.82 -32.52
N LEU A 944 -10.84 29.12 -33.53
CA LEU A 944 -10.11 28.15 -34.36
C LEU A 944 -8.83 27.62 -33.67
N PHE A 945 -8.20 28.41 -32.81
CA PHE A 945 -7.02 27.99 -32.03
C PHE A 945 -7.38 27.21 -30.78
N LEU A 946 -8.62 27.30 -30.29
CA LEU A 946 -9.14 26.45 -29.19
C LEU A 946 -9.51 25.02 -29.64
N VAL A 947 -9.43 24.71 -30.94
CA VAL A 947 -9.79 23.41 -31.51
C VAL A 947 -8.56 22.61 -31.95
N PHE A 948 -7.39 23.18 -31.92
CA PHE A 948 -6.11 22.54 -32.23
C PHE A 948 -5.19 22.56 -31.01
#